data_31e715b135d905a2ae43f0510f82f007
#
_entry.id   31e715b135d905a2ae43f0510f82f007
#
_cell.length_a   1.000
_cell.length_b   1.000
_cell.length_c   1.000
_cell.angle_alpha   90.00
_cell.angle_beta   90.00
_cell.angle_gamma   90.00
#
_symmetry.space_group_name_H-M   'P 1'
#
loop_
_entity.id
_entity.type
_entity.pdbx_description
1 polymer ?
#
loop_
_entity_poly.entity_id
_entity_poly.type
_entity_poly.pdbx_seq_one_letter_code
_entity_poly.pdbx_strand_id
1 'polypeptide(L)'
;MQSVRLLTLFLLTALAGSIAIAAQAPSTGTLPVPDSLVLDGVPPIPADLPAQIGPYTEFRAAVFADWHPQKGEMLILTRFADVNQVHLVTQPAGARTQFTFSPDRVIGAIFDRKEGAFFIFSKSLGGSEFNQNYRYDFATGEITLLTDGKSRNSLPSMSRDGSLVAYTSTRRNGADNDIYCEDPRDPKSDHLLAQLKGGGWQVEDWSPDGSQLLVLEYLSINESYLWLFDAKTGARSELTPRPGAGAGAEKVSYSKARFAADGKGIFVTTDRGSEFQHLAYINLGDKQVTDLLPEPKFDVDDWDLSPDGSRIAYTLNEQGTSTLHLVQVGGRDGKMTATPQPDPRFDPPLAPSIISDLRWHPNPQQQLLAFDVNGARSPSDAYVWATGPNKVTRWTTSETGGIPAAHFIEPELIHWKSFDGRDITGFLYRPDGKSFPGPRPVIVQIHGGPEAQARPGFLGRSNYLINELGCALIMPNVRGSAGYGKSFLLLDNGLNRENSYKDISALLDWIKTQPHLDSSRIMAYGGSYGGFMTLQVATNYAERIRCAIDVVGISNLATFLKNTESYRRDLRRAEYGDERDPKIAAFMERIAAVNNAAKITKPLFVVQGANDPRVPKSEAQQIVTTLKKQKTPVWYMLAKDEGHGFSKKKNADYLFYAMVQFIRDYLLK
;
A
#
# COMPACT_ATOMS: atom_id res chain seq x y z
N MET A 1 36.82 -19.99 -77.34
CA MET A 1 36.31 -21.11 -76.53
C MET A 1 35.29 -20.49 -75.58
N GLN A 2 34.03 -20.72 -75.89
CA GLN A 2 32.87 -20.13 -75.27
C GLN A 2 32.46 -20.89 -74.00
N SER A 3 32.26 -20.21 -72.89
CA SER A 3 31.66 -20.76 -71.67
C SER A 3 30.24 -20.24 -71.54
N VAL A 4 29.31 -21.19 -71.59
CA VAL A 4 27.88 -21.04 -71.43
C VAL A 4 27.53 -20.81 -69.95
N ARG A 5 26.84 -19.71 -69.60
CA ARG A 5 26.23 -19.50 -68.30
C ARG A 5 24.77 -19.98 -68.32
N LEU A 6 24.49 -21.02 -67.50
CA LEU A 6 23.12 -21.42 -67.22
C LEU A 6 22.51 -20.49 -66.17
N LEU A 7 21.39 -19.90 -66.49
CA LEU A 7 20.58 -19.06 -65.56
C LEU A 7 19.44 -19.96 -65.03
N THR A 8 19.49 -20.31 -63.75
CA THR A 8 18.41 -21.09 -63.11
C THR A 8 17.45 -20.09 -62.46
N LEU A 9 16.22 -20.04 -63.01
CA LEU A 9 15.10 -19.22 -62.51
C LEU A 9 14.40 -20.01 -61.41
N PHE A 10 14.48 -19.51 -60.16
CA PHE A 10 13.66 -20.04 -59.05
C PHE A 10 12.32 -19.31 -59.01
N LEU A 11 11.23 -20.01 -59.35
CA LEU A 11 9.87 -19.56 -59.09
C LEU A 11 9.55 -19.77 -57.62
N LEU A 12 9.43 -18.66 -56.82
CA LEU A 12 8.84 -18.69 -55.48
C LEU A 12 7.32 -18.58 -55.63
N THR A 13 6.61 -19.68 -55.47
CA THR A 13 5.16 -19.68 -55.25
C THR A 13 4.87 -19.34 -53.78
N ALA A 14 4.39 -18.12 -53.49
CA ALA A 14 3.89 -17.74 -52.20
C ALA A 14 2.56 -18.42 -51.92
N LEU A 15 2.55 -19.45 -51.09
CA LEU A 15 1.32 -19.96 -50.48
C LEU A 15 0.90 -19.01 -49.39
N ALA A 16 -0.06 -18.14 -49.64
CA ALA A 16 -0.79 -17.39 -48.61
C ALA A 16 -1.75 -18.36 -47.90
N GLY A 17 -1.25 -19.02 -46.88
CA GLY A 17 -2.10 -19.75 -45.94
C GLY A 17 -2.84 -18.77 -45.03
N SER A 18 -4.12 -18.58 -45.28
CA SER A 18 -5.02 -17.90 -44.36
C SER A 18 -5.11 -18.75 -43.08
N ILE A 19 -4.43 -18.33 -42.02
CA ILE A 19 -4.65 -18.90 -40.68
C ILE A 19 -6.03 -18.37 -40.24
N ALA A 20 -7.06 -19.18 -40.49
CA ALA A 20 -8.37 -18.99 -39.87
C ALA A 20 -8.14 -19.26 -38.34
N ILE A 21 -8.12 -18.19 -37.54
CA ILE A 21 -8.29 -18.33 -36.11
C ILE A 21 -9.67 -18.89 -35.88
N ALA A 22 -9.77 -20.20 -35.70
CA ALA A 22 -11.00 -20.85 -35.30
C ALA A 22 -11.39 -20.26 -33.94
N ALA A 23 -12.46 -19.49 -33.88
CA ALA A 23 -13.09 -19.09 -32.65
C ALA A 23 -13.42 -20.39 -31.91
N GLN A 24 -12.71 -20.64 -30.79
CA GLN A 24 -12.97 -21.76 -29.91
C GLN A 24 -14.44 -21.64 -29.46
N ALA A 25 -15.21 -22.70 -29.71
CA ALA A 25 -16.57 -22.80 -29.19
C ALA A 25 -16.49 -22.64 -27.66
N PRO A 26 -17.44 -21.90 -27.03
CA PRO A 26 -17.41 -21.69 -25.59
C PRO A 26 -17.36 -23.04 -24.89
N SER A 27 -16.37 -23.23 -23.99
CA SER A 27 -16.24 -24.45 -23.20
C SER A 27 -17.49 -24.55 -22.29
N THR A 28 -18.24 -25.64 -22.39
CA THR A 28 -19.47 -25.88 -21.60
C THR A 28 -19.17 -26.23 -20.13
N GLY A 29 -17.92 -26.07 -19.68
CA GLY A 29 -17.44 -26.41 -18.33
C GLY A 29 -17.43 -25.22 -17.36
N THR A 30 -17.20 -25.56 -16.09
CA THR A 30 -16.98 -24.58 -15.00
C THR A 30 -15.55 -24.63 -14.51
N LEU A 31 -15.04 -23.49 -14.04
CA LEU A 31 -13.71 -23.37 -13.46
C LEU A 31 -13.66 -24.11 -12.10
N PRO A 32 -12.68 -25.01 -11.87
CA PRO A 32 -12.50 -25.64 -10.57
C PRO A 32 -12.24 -24.60 -9.47
N VAL A 33 -12.90 -24.77 -8.34
CA VAL A 33 -12.69 -23.93 -7.16
C VAL A 33 -11.34 -24.32 -6.51
N PRO A 34 -10.43 -23.39 -6.25
CA PRO A 34 -9.22 -23.67 -5.48
C PRO A 34 -9.53 -24.25 -4.10
N ASP A 35 -8.80 -25.26 -3.64
CA ASP A 35 -9.01 -25.92 -2.33
C ASP A 35 -8.93 -24.95 -1.14
N SER A 36 -8.20 -23.83 -1.32
CA SER A 36 -8.08 -22.76 -0.35
C SER A 36 -9.34 -21.93 -0.19
N LEU A 37 -10.29 -22.00 -1.15
CA LEU A 37 -11.50 -21.16 -1.13
C LEU A 37 -12.73 -21.93 -0.65
N VAL A 38 -13.58 -21.25 0.11
CA VAL A 38 -14.93 -21.67 0.48
C VAL A 38 -15.89 -20.69 -0.15
N LEU A 39 -16.81 -21.20 -0.96
CA LEU A 39 -17.83 -20.40 -1.65
C LEU A 39 -19.23 -20.71 -1.07
N ASP A 40 -20.03 -19.67 -0.92
CA ASP A 40 -21.39 -19.80 -0.45
C ASP A 40 -22.28 -18.79 -1.22
N GLY A 41 -23.24 -19.28 -1.98
CA GLY A 41 -24.08 -18.48 -2.87
C GLY A 41 -23.41 -17.95 -4.13
N VAL A 42 -22.12 -18.20 -4.34
CA VAL A 42 -21.37 -17.84 -5.56
C VAL A 42 -21.69 -18.88 -6.63
N PRO A 43 -22.22 -18.47 -7.81
CA PRO A 43 -22.49 -19.43 -8.88
C PRO A 43 -21.18 -20.01 -9.46
N PRO A 44 -21.25 -21.15 -10.15
CA PRO A 44 -20.09 -21.71 -10.86
C PRO A 44 -19.53 -20.71 -11.86
N ILE A 45 -18.22 -20.49 -11.85
CA ILE A 45 -17.54 -19.59 -12.78
C ILE A 45 -17.35 -20.28 -14.12
N PRO A 46 -17.71 -19.65 -15.27
CA PRO A 46 -17.49 -20.20 -16.61
C PRO A 46 -16.00 -20.50 -16.89
N ALA A 47 -15.71 -21.66 -17.46
CA ALA A 47 -14.34 -22.11 -17.71
C ALA A 47 -13.58 -21.31 -18.78
N ASP A 48 -14.27 -20.52 -19.59
CA ASP A 48 -13.69 -19.63 -20.61
C ASP A 48 -13.32 -18.25 -20.05
N LEU A 49 -13.85 -17.87 -18.87
CA LEU A 49 -13.62 -16.55 -18.28
C LEU A 49 -12.14 -16.26 -17.99
N PRO A 50 -11.31 -17.22 -17.50
CA PRO A 50 -9.87 -17.01 -17.35
C PRO A 50 -9.14 -16.65 -18.63
N ALA A 51 -9.54 -17.19 -19.78
CA ALA A 51 -8.93 -16.87 -21.06
C ALA A 51 -9.22 -15.43 -21.49
N GLN A 52 -10.42 -14.91 -21.18
CA GLN A 52 -10.83 -13.54 -21.48
C GLN A 52 -10.09 -12.52 -20.58
N ILE A 53 -9.87 -12.86 -19.32
CA ILE A 53 -9.29 -11.98 -18.30
C ILE A 53 -7.77 -12.13 -18.20
N GLY A 54 -7.22 -13.25 -18.65
CA GLY A 54 -5.84 -13.66 -18.45
C GLY A 54 -4.78 -12.58 -18.64
N PRO A 55 -4.78 -11.81 -19.72
CA PRO A 55 -3.82 -10.73 -19.91
C PRO A 55 -3.80 -9.74 -18.74
N TYR A 56 -4.97 -9.44 -18.15
CA TYR A 56 -5.09 -8.51 -17.02
C TYR A 56 -4.66 -9.10 -15.67
N THR A 57 -4.46 -10.42 -15.58
CA THR A 57 -3.96 -11.10 -14.36
C THR A 57 -2.45 -11.37 -14.40
N GLU A 58 -1.83 -11.26 -15.58
CA GLU A 58 -0.40 -11.57 -15.80
C GLU A 58 0.52 -10.35 -15.65
N PHE A 59 0.04 -9.24 -15.12
CA PHE A 59 0.94 -8.14 -14.76
C PHE A 59 1.86 -8.51 -13.59
N ARG A 60 3.04 -7.92 -13.56
CA ARG A 60 4.00 -8.02 -12.46
C ARG A 60 4.50 -6.62 -12.12
N ALA A 61 4.77 -6.39 -10.84
CA ALA A 61 5.45 -5.19 -10.37
C ALA A 61 6.86 -5.57 -9.91
N ALA A 62 7.76 -4.61 -9.94
CA ALA A 62 9.05 -4.69 -9.28
C ALA A 62 9.11 -3.55 -8.27
N VAL A 63 9.29 -3.88 -7.00
CA VAL A 63 9.39 -2.92 -5.90
C VAL A 63 10.82 -2.97 -5.38
N PHE A 64 11.47 -1.83 -5.31
CA PHE A 64 12.80 -1.71 -4.73
C PHE A 64 12.77 -2.13 -3.25
N ALA A 65 13.78 -2.88 -2.81
CA ALA A 65 13.88 -3.31 -1.42
C ALA A 65 15.11 -2.73 -0.72
N ASP A 66 16.30 -2.94 -1.27
CA ASP A 66 17.52 -2.35 -0.70
C ASP A 66 18.70 -2.39 -1.68
N TRP A 67 19.71 -1.55 -1.43
CA TRP A 67 20.98 -1.53 -2.15
C TRP A 67 21.99 -2.52 -1.59
N HIS A 68 22.78 -3.15 -2.46
CA HIS A 68 24.02 -3.79 -2.04
C HIS A 68 24.99 -2.71 -1.52
N PRO A 69 25.64 -2.88 -0.33
CA PRO A 69 26.37 -1.80 0.30
C PRO A 69 27.58 -1.26 -0.50
N GLN A 70 28.18 -2.09 -1.34
CA GLN A 70 29.40 -1.75 -2.07
C GLN A 70 29.22 -1.65 -3.58
N LYS A 71 28.26 -2.40 -4.15
CA LYS A 71 28.05 -2.52 -5.60
C LYS A 71 26.78 -1.78 -6.01
N GLY A 72 26.72 -1.34 -7.26
CA GLY A 72 25.51 -0.83 -7.89
C GLY A 72 24.54 -1.97 -8.23
N GLU A 73 24.11 -2.75 -7.24
CA GLU A 73 23.18 -3.89 -7.33
C GLU A 73 22.06 -3.67 -6.33
N MET A 74 20.86 -4.16 -6.61
CA MET A 74 19.71 -3.96 -5.74
C MET A 74 18.89 -5.23 -5.54
N LEU A 75 18.30 -5.38 -4.36
CA LEU A 75 17.20 -6.30 -4.13
C LEU A 75 15.89 -5.64 -4.56
N ILE A 76 15.04 -6.44 -5.18
CA ILE A 76 13.67 -6.09 -5.51
C ILE A 76 12.72 -7.18 -5.03
N LEU A 77 11.47 -6.80 -4.78
CA LEU A 77 10.38 -7.73 -4.56
C LEU A 77 9.54 -7.80 -5.84
N THR A 78 9.45 -8.99 -6.42
CA THR A 78 8.63 -9.24 -7.61
C THR A 78 8.09 -10.67 -7.61
N ARG A 79 7.11 -10.93 -8.46
CA ARG A 79 6.42 -12.22 -8.55
C ARG A 79 6.63 -12.86 -9.93
N PHE A 80 7.16 -14.07 -9.96
CA PHE A 80 7.14 -14.92 -11.17
C PHE A 80 6.13 -16.05 -11.06
N ALA A 81 5.79 -16.49 -9.86
CA ALA A 81 4.78 -17.52 -9.61
C ALA A 81 3.55 -16.92 -8.88
N ASP A 82 3.27 -17.38 -7.68
CA ASP A 82 2.04 -17.06 -6.95
C ASP A 82 2.17 -15.80 -6.09
N VAL A 83 3.36 -15.54 -5.51
CA VAL A 83 3.60 -14.44 -4.56
C VAL A 83 4.96 -13.76 -4.80
N ASN A 84 5.11 -12.53 -4.26
CA ASN A 84 6.37 -11.78 -4.32
C ASN A 84 7.48 -12.51 -3.56
N GLN A 85 8.65 -12.55 -4.18
CA GLN A 85 9.90 -13.13 -3.65
C GLN A 85 11.04 -12.11 -3.79
N VAL A 86 12.17 -12.36 -3.11
CA VAL A 86 13.37 -11.54 -3.24
C VAL A 86 14.11 -11.90 -4.53
N HIS A 87 14.44 -10.90 -5.32
CA HIS A 87 15.27 -11.01 -6.52
C HIS A 87 16.40 -9.98 -6.47
N LEU A 88 17.54 -10.33 -7.07
CA LEU A 88 18.67 -9.42 -7.28
C LEU A 88 18.64 -8.90 -8.73
N VAL A 89 18.91 -7.61 -8.88
CA VAL A 89 19.16 -6.95 -10.17
C VAL A 89 20.52 -6.27 -10.09
N THR A 90 21.42 -6.61 -11.02
CA THR A 90 22.83 -6.17 -10.98
C THR A 90 23.13 -4.97 -11.86
N GLN A 91 22.21 -4.61 -12.76
CA GLN A 91 22.36 -3.49 -13.69
C GLN A 91 21.01 -3.07 -14.26
N PRO A 92 20.90 -1.85 -14.82
CA PRO A 92 19.69 -1.41 -15.51
C PRO A 92 19.24 -2.39 -16.60
N ALA A 93 17.94 -2.73 -16.61
CA ALA A 93 17.33 -3.71 -17.51
C ALA A 93 17.96 -5.12 -17.41
N GLY A 94 18.68 -5.42 -16.33
CA GLY A 94 19.30 -6.71 -16.08
C GLY A 94 18.32 -7.81 -15.72
N ALA A 95 18.80 -9.05 -15.72
CA ALA A 95 18.03 -10.22 -15.28
C ALA A 95 17.64 -10.09 -13.79
N ARG A 96 16.48 -10.61 -13.44
CA ARG A 96 15.97 -10.68 -12.06
C ARG A 96 16.27 -12.09 -11.53
N THR A 97 17.32 -12.24 -10.72
CA THR A 97 17.72 -13.54 -10.15
C THR A 97 16.98 -13.77 -8.84
N GLN A 98 16.12 -14.79 -8.80
CA GLN A 98 15.31 -15.12 -7.63
C GLN A 98 16.12 -15.87 -6.58
N PHE A 99 15.98 -15.48 -5.29
CA PHE A 99 16.68 -16.10 -4.15
C PHE A 99 15.75 -16.76 -3.14
N THR A 100 14.49 -16.35 -3.06
CA THR A 100 13.53 -16.97 -2.14
C THR A 100 12.40 -17.68 -2.89
N PHE A 101 11.90 -18.80 -2.34
CA PHE A 101 10.92 -19.68 -2.98
C PHE A 101 9.84 -20.11 -1.97
N SER A 102 9.32 -19.14 -1.23
CA SER A 102 8.30 -19.38 -0.22
C SER A 102 6.90 -19.48 -0.85
N PRO A 103 5.99 -20.33 -0.30
CA PRO A 103 4.59 -20.33 -0.68
C PRO A 103 3.85 -19.06 -0.22
N ASP A 104 4.44 -18.32 0.73
CA ASP A 104 3.91 -17.05 1.23
C ASP A 104 4.76 -15.89 0.75
N ARG A 105 4.14 -14.71 0.59
CA ARG A 105 4.81 -13.53 0.07
C ARG A 105 5.90 -13.02 1.02
N VAL A 106 7.01 -12.59 0.46
CA VAL A 106 8.00 -11.76 1.15
C VAL A 106 7.50 -10.31 1.14
N ILE A 107 7.62 -9.62 2.29
CA ILE A 107 7.12 -8.25 2.47
C ILE A 107 8.21 -7.19 2.54
N GLY A 108 9.48 -7.59 2.72
CA GLY A 108 10.63 -6.69 2.75
C GLY A 108 11.93 -7.48 2.79
N ALA A 109 13.02 -6.85 2.37
CA ALA A 109 14.37 -7.40 2.43
C ALA A 109 15.38 -6.26 2.63
N ILE A 110 16.44 -6.52 3.41
CA ILE A 110 17.56 -5.58 3.64
C ILE A 110 18.89 -6.32 3.50
N PHE A 111 19.87 -5.71 2.84
CA PHE A 111 21.22 -6.24 2.76
C PHE A 111 21.99 -6.11 4.08
N ASP A 112 22.96 -7.00 4.28
CA ASP A 112 24.09 -6.76 5.18
C ASP A 112 24.78 -5.45 4.82
N ARG A 113 24.95 -4.55 5.80
CA ARG A 113 25.46 -3.20 5.58
C ARG A 113 26.95 -3.13 5.29
N LYS A 114 27.71 -4.19 5.56
CA LYS A 114 29.17 -4.19 5.45
C LYS A 114 29.66 -4.73 4.11
N GLU A 115 29.38 -5.96 3.82
CA GLU A 115 29.92 -6.68 2.67
C GLU A 115 28.83 -7.10 1.67
N GLY A 116 27.56 -7.10 2.08
CA GLY A 116 26.47 -7.64 1.30
C GLY A 116 26.53 -9.18 1.20
N ALA A 117 27.13 -9.82 2.22
CA ALA A 117 27.32 -11.28 2.25
C ALA A 117 26.02 -12.04 2.45
N PHE A 118 25.00 -11.39 3.01
CA PHE A 118 23.65 -11.93 3.21
C PHE A 118 22.60 -10.83 3.07
N PHE A 119 21.34 -11.24 3.03
CA PHE A 119 20.23 -10.34 3.27
C PHE A 119 19.26 -10.92 4.30
N ILE A 120 18.55 -10.03 5.00
CA ILE A 120 17.45 -10.40 5.89
C ILE A 120 16.15 -10.12 5.15
N PHE A 121 15.21 -11.06 5.20
CA PHE A 121 13.89 -10.88 4.62
C PHE A 121 12.79 -11.27 5.61
N SER A 122 11.60 -10.69 5.42
CA SER A 122 10.47 -10.90 6.31
C SER A 122 9.28 -11.48 5.56
N LYS A 123 8.62 -12.48 6.16
CA LYS A 123 7.39 -13.08 5.64
C LYS A 123 6.50 -13.61 6.76
N SER A 124 5.19 -13.76 6.47
CA SER A 124 4.23 -14.41 7.37
C SER A 124 3.57 -15.62 6.72
N LEU A 125 3.05 -16.54 7.53
CA LEU A 125 2.29 -17.69 7.05
C LEU A 125 0.83 -17.27 6.74
N GLY A 126 0.34 -17.65 5.56
CA GLY A 126 -1.07 -17.53 5.18
C GLY A 126 -1.64 -16.11 5.32
N GLY A 127 -0.82 -15.07 5.20
CA GLY A 127 -1.24 -13.68 5.30
C GLY A 127 -1.59 -13.20 6.71
N SER A 128 -1.19 -13.93 7.77
CA SER A 128 -1.51 -13.61 9.17
C SER A 128 -0.86 -12.33 9.69
N GLU A 129 0.11 -11.73 8.99
CA GLU A 129 0.92 -10.58 9.41
C GLU A 129 1.78 -10.82 10.67
N PHE A 130 1.83 -12.05 11.18
CA PHE A 130 2.77 -12.46 12.20
C PHE A 130 4.11 -12.79 11.52
N ASN A 131 4.79 -11.73 11.09
CA ASN A 131 5.98 -11.81 10.28
C ASN A 131 7.14 -12.40 11.06
N GLN A 132 7.94 -13.22 10.38
CA GLN A 132 9.19 -13.77 10.86
C GLN A 132 10.33 -13.26 10.00
N ASN A 133 11.47 -12.98 10.61
CA ASN A 133 12.68 -12.53 9.94
C ASN A 133 13.61 -13.70 9.70
N TYR A 134 14.16 -13.78 8.51
CA TYR A 134 15.07 -14.83 8.05
C TYR A 134 16.31 -14.18 7.43
N ARG A 135 17.49 -14.77 7.67
CA ARG A 135 18.72 -14.45 6.95
C ARG A 135 18.93 -15.43 5.82
N TYR A 136 19.21 -14.94 4.62
CA TYR A 136 19.67 -15.71 3.47
C TYR A 136 21.17 -15.44 3.26
N ASP A 137 22.02 -16.46 3.28
CA ASP A 137 23.45 -16.38 3.05
C ASP A 137 23.80 -16.67 1.60
N PHE A 138 24.48 -15.74 0.92
CA PHE A 138 24.80 -15.90 -0.51
C PHE A 138 25.84 -16.99 -0.78
N ALA A 139 26.77 -17.26 0.13
CA ALA A 139 27.83 -18.25 -0.07
C ALA A 139 27.31 -19.67 0.04
N THR A 140 26.35 -19.93 0.90
CA THR A 140 25.83 -21.28 1.19
C THR A 140 24.43 -21.53 0.63
N GLY A 141 23.65 -20.46 0.41
CA GLY A 141 22.22 -20.54 0.09
C GLY A 141 21.35 -20.92 1.31
N GLU A 142 21.93 -20.93 2.52
CA GLU A 142 21.23 -21.29 3.74
C GLU A 142 20.25 -20.19 4.16
N ILE A 143 19.07 -20.61 4.66
CA ILE A 143 18.06 -19.72 5.25
C ILE A 143 17.98 -20.01 6.74
N THR A 144 18.34 -19.03 7.56
CA THR A 144 18.31 -19.09 9.03
C THR A 144 17.17 -18.26 9.57
N LEU A 145 16.30 -18.83 10.44
CA LEU A 145 15.27 -18.09 11.17
C LEU A 145 15.94 -17.25 12.28
N LEU A 146 15.65 -15.96 12.32
CA LEU A 146 16.18 -15.00 13.29
C LEU A 146 15.23 -14.74 14.46
N THR A 147 13.93 -14.90 14.26
CA THR A 147 12.89 -14.63 15.27
C THR A 147 12.28 -15.92 15.84
N ASP A 148 11.34 -15.79 16.78
CA ASP A 148 10.77 -16.93 17.54
C ASP A 148 9.86 -17.87 16.75
N GLY A 149 9.57 -17.59 15.47
CA GLY A 149 8.76 -18.42 14.58
C GLY A 149 7.24 -18.27 14.75
N LYS A 150 6.74 -17.43 15.66
CA LYS A 150 5.31 -17.37 15.98
C LYS A 150 4.76 -15.98 16.32
N SER A 151 5.58 -15.08 16.91
CA SER A 151 5.15 -13.75 17.32
C SER A 151 5.10 -12.80 16.11
N ARG A 152 4.45 -11.66 16.29
CA ARG A 152 4.49 -10.58 15.28
C ARG A 152 5.78 -9.79 15.45
N ASN A 153 6.57 -9.70 14.39
CA ASN A 153 7.83 -8.97 14.38
C ASN A 153 7.83 -7.93 13.25
N SER A 154 8.53 -6.80 13.46
CA SER A 154 8.84 -5.85 12.39
C SER A 154 10.03 -6.34 11.55
N LEU A 155 10.16 -5.81 10.31
CA LEU A 155 11.42 -5.89 9.58
C LEU A 155 12.50 -5.18 10.41
N PRO A 156 13.70 -5.75 10.59
CA PRO A 156 14.70 -5.15 11.45
C PRO A 156 15.36 -3.92 10.83
N SER A 157 15.77 -3.00 11.69
CA SER A 157 16.70 -1.92 11.37
C SER A 157 18.13 -2.38 11.71
N MET A 158 19.06 -2.28 10.76
CA MET A 158 20.45 -2.71 10.93
C MET A 158 21.34 -1.53 11.29
N SER A 159 22.25 -1.72 12.25
CA SER A 159 23.27 -0.75 12.61
C SER A 159 24.17 -0.41 11.40
N ARG A 160 24.77 0.78 11.39
CA ARG A 160 25.55 1.25 10.23
C ARG A 160 26.78 0.39 9.95
N ASP A 161 27.37 -0.22 10.98
CA ASP A 161 28.48 -1.15 10.86
C ASP A 161 28.05 -2.59 10.53
N GLY A 162 26.75 -2.86 10.47
CA GLY A 162 26.19 -4.17 10.15
C GLY A 162 26.35 -5.20 11.27
N SER A 163 26.74 -4.81 12.48
CA SER A 163 26.99 -5.76 13.58
C SER A 163 25.73 -6.21 14.29
N LEU A 164 24.72 -5.34 14.39
CA LEU A 164 23.49 -5.57 15.11
C LEU A 164 22.25 -5.23 14.27
N VAL A 165 21.15 -5.87 14.59
CA VAL A 165 19.82 -5.48 14.16
C VAL A 165 18.92 -5.26 15.37
N ALA A 166 18.00 -4.29 15.25
CA ALA A 166 16.93 -4.04 16.20
C ALA A 166 15.57 -4.15 15.53
N TYR A 167 14.62 -4.77 16.21
CA TYR A 167 13.27 -4.95 15.72
C TYR A 167 12.25 -4.93 16.86
N THR A 168 11.00 -4.71 16.56
CA THR A 168 9.92 -4.81 17.54
C THR A 168 9.23 -6.16 17.44
N SER A 169 8.84 -6.71 18.61
CA SER A 169 8.16 -8.00 18.70
C SER A 169 7.07 -8.01 19.77
N THR A 170 5.96 -8.67 19.46
CA THR A 170 4.88 -8.94 20.42
C THR A 170 5.14 -10.18 21.29
N ARG A 171 6.34 -10.75 21.27
CA ARG A 171 6.74 -12.04 21.85
C ARG A 171 6.32 -12.21 23.31
N ARG A 172 6.40 -11.14 24.10
CA ARG A 172 6.13 -11.20 25.54
C ARG A 172 4.66 -11.49 25.86
N ASN A 173 3.70 -10.87 25.18
CA ASN A 173 2.30 -10.96 25.58
C ASN A 173 1.28 -10.84 24.42
N GLY A 174 1.75 -10.82 23.18
CA GLY A 174 0.89 -10.69 21.98
C GLY A 174 0.28 -9.30 21.74
N ALA A 175 0.57 -8.31 22.60
CA ALA A 175 -0.06 -6.99 22.56
C ALA A 175 0.95 -5.83 22.44
N ASP A 176 2.01 -5.90 23.20
CA ASP A 176 3.00 -4.83 23.31
C ASP A 176 4.15 -5.08 22.34
N ASN A 177 4.58 -4.05 21.62
CA ASN A 177 5.77 -4.09 20.76
C ASN A 177 7.00 -3.75 21.60
N ASP A 178 7.66 -4.77 22.14
CA ASP A 178 8.95 -4.63 22.82
C ASP A 178 10.09 -4.56 21.80
N ILE A 179 11.22 -3.96 22.16
CA ILE A 179 12.41 -3.88 21.31
C ILE A 179 13.35 -5.04 21.62
N TYR A 180 13.76 -5.75 20.58
CA TYR A 180 14.74 -6.83 20.62
C TYR A 180 15.95 -6.45 19.77
N CYS A 181 17.14 -6.94 20.16
CA CYS A 181 18.38 -6.79 19.42
C CYS A 181 19.09 -8.14 19.27
N GLU A 182 19.79 -8.32 18.14
CA GLU A 182 20.61 -9.50 17.88
C GLU A 182 21.76 -9.19 16.91
N ASP A 183 22.83 -9.99 16.95
CA ASP A 183 23.74 -10.13 15.81
C ASP A 183 23.10 -11.06 14.79
N PRO A 184 22.78 -10.61 13.57
CA PRO A 184 22.12 -11.47 12.58
C PRO A 184 22.96 -12.66 12.14
N ARG A 185 24.25 -12.70 12.51
CA ARG A 185 25.16 -13.84 12.28
C ARG A 185 25.06 -14.91 13.37
N ASP A 186 24.65 -14.50 14.59
CA ASP A 186 24.43 -15.40 15.74
C ASP A 186 22.99 -15.23 16.28
N PRO A 187 22.01 -16.01 15.80
CA PRO A 187 20.62 -15.90 16.29
C PRO A 187 20.45 -16.19 17.79
N LYS A 188 21.49 -16.81 18.45
CA LYS A 188 21.45 -17.02 19.91
C LYS A 188 21.70 -15.74 20.71
N SER A 189 22.20 -14.69 20.06
CA SER A 189 22.40 -13.38 20.67
C SER A 189 21.10 -12.60 20.84
N ASP A 190 19.99 -13.07 20.25
CA ASP A 190 18.67 -12.41 20.32
C ASP A 190 18.23 -12.21 21.79
N HIS A 191 17.99 -10.96 22.14
CA HIS A 191 17.63 -10.59 23.51
C HIS A 191 16.67 -9.41 23.56
N LEU A 192 15.87 -9.35 24.61
CA LEU A 192 15.01 -8.22 24.93
C LEU A 192 15.86 -7.02 25.36
N LEU A 193 15.87 -5.96 24.57
CA LEU A 193 16.52 -4.70 24.90
C LEU A 193 15.63 -3.82 25.79
N ALA A 194 14.35 -3.65 25.43
CA ALA A 194 13.45 -2.79 26.17
C ALA A 194 12.02 -3.34 26.19
N GLN A 195 11.45 -3.39 27.40
CA GLN A 195 10.05 -3.73 27.61
C GLN A 195 9.19 -2.47 27.54
N LEU A 196 8.17 -2.49 26.69
CA LEU A 196 7.33 -1.34 26.38
C LEU A 196 5.85 -1.64 26.63
N LYS A 197 5.00 -0.62 26.52
CA LYS A 197 3.54 -0.75 26.60
C LYS A 197 2.90 -0.21 25.34
N GLY A 198 2.01 -0.99 24.72
CA GLY A 198 1.31 -0.64 23.50
C GLY A 198 1.97 -1.18 22.24
N GLY A 199 1.18 -1.23 21.16
CA GLY A 199 1.59 -1.83 19.89
C GLY A 199 2.15 -0.84 18.86
N GLY A 200 2.32 0.45 19.21
CA GLY A 200 2.71 1.49 18.26
C GLY A 200 4.22 1.78 18.19
N TRP A 201 5.05 1.03 18.90
CA TRP A 201 6.49 1.27 18.92
C TRP A 201 7.19 0.74 17.67
N GLN A 202 8.11 1.55 17.10
CA GLN A 202 8.85 1.27 15.87
C GLN A 202 10.29 1.77 15.99
N VAL A 203 11.25 0.95 15.55
CA VAL A 203 12.66 1.37 15.46
C VAL A 203 12.85 2.09 14.13
N GLU A 204 13.24 3.37 14.18
CA GLU A 204 13.42 4.23 13.01
C GLU A 204 14.86 4.18 12.48
N ASP A 205 15.86 4.35 13.35
CA ASP A 205 17.25 4.44 12.94
C ASP A 205 18.22 4.10 14.09
N TRP A 206 19.48 3.87 13.74
CA TRP A 206 20.63 3.76 14.65
C TRP A 206 21.46 5.04 14.59
N SER A 207 21.99 5.46 15.74
CA SER A 207 23.00 6.53 15.78
C SER A 207 24.23 6.15 14.95
N PRO A 208 25.00 7.12 14.43
CA PRO A 208 26.17 6.84 13.59
C PRO A 208 27.22 5.95 14.26
N ASP A 209 27.36 6.04 15.59
CA ASP A 209 28.27 5.24 16.40
C ASP A 209 27.66 3.92 16.93
N GLY A 210 26.40 3.63 16.59
CA GLY A 210 25.68 2.43 17.03
C GLY A 210 25.30 2.40 18.51
N SER A 211 25.52 3.49 19.25
CA SER A 211 25.26 3.52 20.71
C SER A 211 23.82 3.76 21.09
N GLN A 212 22.99 4.30 20.16
CA GLN A 212 21.60 4.66 20.41
C GLN A 212 20.67 4.18 19.29
N LEU A 213 19.42 3.92 19.67
CA LEU A 213 18.29 3.73 18.77
C LEU A 213 17.37 4.96 18.80
N LEU A 214 16.94 5.40 17.63
CA LEU A 214 15.84 6.32 17.46
C LEU A 214 14.55 5.52 17.30
N VAL A 215 13.60 5.78 18.17
CA VAL A 215 12.35 4.98 18.25
C VAL A 215 11.15 5.91 18.20
N LEU A 216 10.17 5.54 17.38
CA LEU A 216 8.88 6.21 17.28
C LEU A 216 7.85 5.49 18.17
N GLU A 217 7.14 6.26 18.99
CA GLU A 217 5.92 5.83 19.67
C GLU A 217 4.72 6.41 18.87
N TYR A 218 4.10 5.60 18.05
CA TYR A 218 2.92 5.96 17.26
C TYR A 218 1.64 5.71 18.07
N LEU A 219 0.83 6.72 18.26
CA LEU A 219 -0.47 6.63 18.91
C LEU A 219 -1.64 6.75 17.92
N SER A 220 -1.51 7.64 16.95
CA SER A 220 -2.42 7.82 15.82
C SER A 220 -1.69 8.55 14.69
N ILE A 221 -2.32 8.67 13.54
CA ILE A 221 -1.77 9.45 12.41
C ILE A 221 -1.50 10.92 12.78
N ASN A 222 -2.24 11.46 13.76
CA ASN A 222 -2.11 12.84 14.23
C ASN A 222 -1.29 12.97 15.54
N GLU A 223 -0.78 11.86 16.09
CA GLU A 223 -0.07 11.88 17.38
C GLU A 223 0.98 10.79 17.47
N SER A 224 2.23 11.20 17.60
CA SER A 224 3.37 10.31 17.82
C SER A 224 4.50 11.04 18.54
N TYR A 225 5.47 10.29 19.09
CA TYR A 225 6.59 10.83 19.86
C TYR A 225 7.87 10.13 19.48
N LEU A 226 9.00 10.87 19.54
CA LEU A 226 10.33 10.32 19.31
C LEU A 226 11.05 10.10 20.65
N TRP A 227 11.77 9.00 20.72
CA TRP A 227 12.55 8.55 21.87
C TRP A 227 13.94 8.15 21.45
N LEU A 228 14.90 8.36 22.35
CA LEU A 228 16.25 7.81 22.26
C LEU A 228 16.40 6.67 23.27
N PHE A 229 16.92 5.53 22.81
CA PHE A 229 17.23 4.38 23.64
C PHE A 229 18.74 4.11 23.59
N ASP A 230 19.34 3.87 24.72
CA ASP A 230 20.71 3.31 24.79
C ASP A 230 20.68 1.88 24.25
N ALA A 231 21.49 1.60 23.22
CA ALA A 231 21.45 0.33 22.49
C ALA A 231 21.99 -0.87 23.29
N LYS A 232 22.65 -0.62 24.41
CA LYS A 232 23.23 -1.66 25.30
C LYS A 232 22.32 -1.95 26.48
N THR A 233 21.75 -0.92 27.09
CA THR A 233 21.05 -1.02 28.39
C THR A 233 19.53 -0.92 28.25
N GLY A 234 19.03 -0.44 27.11
CA GLY A 234 17.61 -0.13 26.89
C GLY A 234 17.09 1.10 27.65
N ALA A 235 18.00 1.83 28.35
CA ALA A 235 17.65 3.08 29.02
C ALA A 235 17.14 4.09 27.96
N ARG A 236 16.07 4.78 28.30
CA ARG A 236 15.39 5.65 27.31
C ARG A 236 15.15 7.06 27.82
N SER A 237 15.13 8.01 26.88
CA SER A 237 14.75 9.40 27.12
C SER A 237 13.79 9.89 26.03
N GLU A 238 12.79 10.66 26.44
CA GLU A 238 11.86 11.30 25.50
C GLU A 238 12.55 12.46 24.78
N LEU A 239 12.46 12.47 23.46
CA LEU A 239 13.05 13.53 22.63
C LEU A 239 12.06 14.65 22.34
N THR A 240 10.84 14.31 21.95
CA THR A 240 9.79 15.27 21.59
C THR A 240 8.77 15.42 22.73
N PRO A 241 8.38 16.66 23.10
CA PRO A 241 7.51 16.89 24.24
C PRO A 241 6.08 16.42 23.97
N ARG A 242 5.44 15.89 25.01
CA ARG A 242 4.00 15.65 24.99
C ARG A 242 3.22 16.94 25.21
N PRO A 243 2.08 17.14 24.54
CA PRO A 243 1.22 18.26 24.84
C PRO A 243 0.77 18.21 26.31
N GLY A 244 0.70 19.37 26.97
CA GLY A 244 0.20 19.45 28.34
C GLY A 244 -1.21 18.87 28.48
N ALA A 245 -1.55 18.36 29.69
CA ALA A 245 -2.84 17.75 29.99
C ALA A 245 -3.97 18.78 30.04
N GLY A 246 -4.31 19.39 28.87
CA GLY A 246 -5.42 20.34 28.72
C GLY A 246 -6.27 20.00 27.51
N ALA A 247 -7.61 20.14 27.64
CA ALA A 247 -8.49 20.04 26.50
C ALA A 247 -8.10 21.12 25.47
N GLY A 248 -7.64 20.71 24.28
CA GLY A 248 -7.20 21.59 23.20
C GLY A 248 -5.69 21.69 22.99
N ALA A 249 -4.86 20.92 23.72
CA ALA A 249 -3.44 20.80 23.40
C ALA A 249 -3.25 20.21 22.01
N GLU A 250 -2.47 20.86 21.15
CA GLU A 250 -2.23 20.40 19.77
C GLU A 250 -1.49 19.07 19.76
N LYS A 251 -2.08 18.07 19.15
CA LYS A 251 -1.41 16.81 18.82
C LYS A 251 -0.47 17.03 17.65
N VAL A 252 0.72 16.43 17.75
CA VAL A 252 1.76 16.53 16.72
C VAL A 252 2.12 15.14 16.24
N SER A 253 2.19 14.98 14.94
CA SER A 253 2.69 13.78 14.28
C SER A 253 4.16 13.95 13.93
N TYR A 254 4.95 12.93 14.25
CA TYR A 254 6.33 12.75 13.80
C TYR A 254 6.39 11.43 13.04
N SER A 255 7.11 11.38 11.94
CA SER A 255 7.26 10.16 11.15
C SER A 255 8.61 10.13 10.43
N LYS A 256 9.05 8.93 10.04
CA LYS A 256 10.29 8.71 9.29
C LYS A 256 11.45 9.57 9.77
N ALA A 257 12.03 9.21 10.90
CA ALA A 257 13.11 9.94 11.53
C ALA A 257 14.48 9.28 11.28
N ARG A 258 15.54 10.10 11.07
CA ARG A 258 16.90 9.65 10.83
C ARG A 258 17.92 10.51 11.61
N PHE A 259 18.95 9.88 12.14
CA PHE A 259 20.08 10.63 12.69
C PHE A 259 20.83 11.40 11.60
N ALA A 260 21.21 12.62 11.90
CA ALA A 260 22.21 13.33 11.11
C ALA A 260 23.54 12.55 11.11
N ALA A 261 24.36 12.71 10.06
CA ALA A 261 25.59 11.94 9.90
C ALA A 261 26.63 12.23 11.02
N ASP A 262 26.56 13.41 11.62
CA ASP A 262 27.42 13.82 12.75
C ASP A 262 26.89 13.41 14.12
N GLY A 263 25.71 12.79 14.19
CA GLY A 263 25.05 12.35 15.42
C GLY A 263 24.53 13.46 16.31
N LYS A 264 24.57 14.75 15.88
CA LYS A 264 24.16 15.90 16.69
C LYS A 264 22.69 16.26 16.59
N GLY A 265 21.97 15.64 15.69
CA GLY A 265 20.55 15.91 15.48
C GLY A 265 19.86 14.83 14.71
N ILE A 266 18.58 15.09 14.47
CA ILE A 266 17.66 14.17 13.80
C ILE A 266 16.88 14.95 12.73
N PHE A 267 16.85 14.41 11.50
CA PHE A 267 15.90 14.83 10.48
C PHE A 267 14.61 14.03 10.66
N VAL A 268 13.47 14.68 10.44
CA VAL A 268 12.15 14.09 10.69
C VAL A 268 11.08 14.76 9.82
N THR A 269 10.02 14.04 9.48
CA THR A 269 8.77 14.64 8.99
C THR A 269 7.83 14.92 10.16
N THR A 270 7.18 16.08 10.17
CA THR A 270 6.26 16.49 11.23
C THR A 270 5.21 17.48 10.71
N ASP A 271 4.04 17.50 11.35
CA ASP A 271 3.00 18.53 11.15
C ASP A 271 3.01 19.60 12.24
N ARG A 272 4.08 19.69 13.02
CA ARG A 272 4.23 20.67 14.11
C ARG A 272 4.08 22.10 13.58
N GLY A 273 3.08 22.83 14.08
CA GLY A 273 2.82 24.21 13.64
C GLY A 273 2.39 24.35 12.17
N SER A 274 2.00 23.25 11.52
CA SER A 274 1.61 23.21 10.11
C SER A 274 0.38 22.35 9.90
N GLU A 275 -0.36 22.61 8.82
CA GLU A 275 -1.44 21.77 8.34
C GLU A 275 -0.92 20.50 7.64
N PHE A 276 0.27 20.60 7.01
CA PHE A 276 0.87 19.54 6.23
C PHE A 276 2.16 19.03 6.85
N GLN A 277 2.49 17.75 6.60
CA GLN A 277 3.77 17.15 6.97
C GLN A 277 4.93 17.83 6.23
N HIS A 278 5.94 18.26 6.96
CA HIS A 278 7.14 18.91 6.40
C HIS A 278 8.42 18.36 7.03
N LEU A 279 9.55 18.61 6.37
CA LEU A 279 10.86 18.25 6.88
C LEU A 279 11.32 19.22 7.96
N ALA A 280 11.75 18.69 9.10
CA ALA A 280 12.35 19.44 10.19
C ALA A 280 13.65 18.76 10.68
N TYR A 281 14.46 19.55 11.36
CA TYR A 281 15.67 19.10 12.07
C TYR A 281 15.50 19.36 13.56
N ILE A 282 15.78 18.36 14.39
CA ILE A 282 15.79 18.46 15.85
C ILE A 282 17.24 18.35 16.33
N ASN A 283 17.76 19.38 16.97
CA ASN A 283 19.08 19.36 17.59
C ASN A 283 19.03 18.57 18.89
N LEU A 284 19.90 17.58 19.08
CA LEU A 284 19.90 16.72 20.27
C LEU A 284 20.43 17.41 21.53
N GLY A 285 21.25 18.46 21.40
CA GLY A 285 21.82 19.16 22.52
C GLY A 285 20.83 20.05 23.25
N ASP A 286 20.08 20.87 22.54
CA ASP A 286 19.13 21.85 23.09
C ASP A 286 17.66 21.53 22.76
N LYS A 287 17.40 20.48 22.00
CA LYS A 287 16.08 20.05 21.52
C LYS A 287 15.33 21.10 20.66
N GLN A 288 16.05 22.07 20.11
CA GLN A 288 15.46 23.06 19.20
C GLN A 288 15.06 22.40 17.88
N VAL A 289 13.86 22.75 17.41
CA VAL A 289 13.33 22.30 16.12
C VAL A 289 13.51 23.41 15.09
N THR A 290 14.07 23.05 13.93
CA THR A 290 14.24 23.95 12.78
C THR A 290 13.47 23.38 11.61
N ASP A 291 12.46 24.09 11.11
CA ASP A 291 11.73 23.73 9.89
C ASP A 291 12.62 24.00 8.68
N LEU A 292 12.77 23.02 7.80
CA LEU A 292 13.74 23.04 6.69
C LEU A 292 13.12 23.51 5.38
N LEU A 293 11.82 23.34 5.20
CA LEU A 293 11.08 23.77 4.01
C LEU A 293 10.15 24.93 4.37
N PRO A 294 9.98 25.92 3.47
CA PRO A 294 8.96 26.95 3.65
C PRO A 294 7.58 26.29 3.69
N GLU A 295 6.60 26.94 4.30
CA GLU A 295 5.23 26.47 4.53
C GLU A 295 4.72 25.54 3.40
N PRO A 296 4.65 24.22 3.65
CA PRO A 296 4.27 23.27 2.61
C PRO A 296 2.78 23.44 2.30
N LYS A 297 2.45 23.35 1.01
CA LYS A 297 1.06 23.27 0.54
C LYS A 297 0.57 21.83 0.42
N PHE A 298 1.47 20.87 0.59
CA PHE A 298 1.26 19.43 0.44
C PHE A 298 2.15 18.68 1.42
N ASP A 299 1.74 17.47 1.77
CA ASP A 299 2.55 16.60 2.64
C ASP A 299 3.86 16.18 1.97
N VAL A 300 4.96 16.23 2.71
CA VAL A 300 6.15 15.44 2.42
C VAL A 300 5.79 13.98 2.68
N ASP A 301 5.71 13.19 1.61
CA ASP A 301 5.17 11.83 1.61
C ASP A 301 6.28 10.79 1.90
N ASP A 302 7.45 11.00 1.31
CA ASP A 302 8.64 10.17 1.50
C ASP A 302 9.92 10.99 1.38
N TRP A 303 11.02 10.53 2.02
CA TRP A 303 12.33 11.17 1.92
C TRP A 303 13.45 10.24 2.36
N ASP A 304 14.68 10.55 1.95
CA ASP A 304 15.87 9.88 2.49
C ASP A 304 17.08 10.82 2.55
N LEU A 305 17.93 10.61 3.56
CA LEU A 305 19.14 11.38 3.77
C LEU A 305 20.33 10.68 3.12
N SER A 306 21.11 11.45 2.33
CA SER A 306 22.35 10.93 1.75
C SER A 306 23.31 10.43 2.84
N PRO A 307 24.11 9.37 2.58
CA PRO A 307 24.97 8.78 3.62
C PRO A 307 26.06 9.73 4.16
N ASP A 308 26.43 10.76 3.40
CA ASP A 308 27.30 11.85 3.83
C ASP A 308 26.58 12.92 4.68
N GLY A 309 25.25 12.83 4.78
CA GLY A 309 24.42 13.75 5.55
C GLY A 309 24.22 15.12 4.91
N SER A 310 24.65 15.32 3.66
CA SER A 310 24.65 16.63 3.02
C SER A 310 23.40 16.94 2.19
N ARG A 311 22.61 15.92 1.80
CA ARG A 311 21.45 16.07 0.92
C ARG A 311 20.26 15.26 1.39
N ILE A 312 19.05 15.80 1.18
CA ILE A 312 17.79 15.08 1.36
C ILE A 312 17.05 15.09 0.04
N ALA A 313 16.71 13.89 -0.46
CA ALA A 313 15.73 13.74 -1.51
C ALA A 313 14.35 13.51 -0.86
N TYR A 314 13.30 14.15 -1.38
CA TYR A 314 11.96 14.04 -0.82
C TYR A 314 10.88 14.13 -1.90
N THR A 315 9.72 13.54 -1.61
CA THR A 315 8.53 13.67 -2.47
C THR A 315 7.47 14.51 -1.78
N LEU A 316 6.75 15.31 -2.59
CA LEU A 316 5.51 15.96 -2.19
C LEU A 316 4.31 15.19 -2.76
N ASN A 317 3.24 15.08 -1.98
CA ASN A 317 1.98 14.48 -2.38
C ASN A 317 1.01 15.55 -2.92
N GLU A 318 1.13 15.87 -4.19
CA GLU A 318 0.32 16.89 -4.84
C GLU A 318 -1.05 16.32 -5.26
N GLN A 319 -1.99 16.27 -4.31
CA GLN A 319 -3.36 15.74 -4.54
C GLN A 319 -3.38 14.30 -5.07
N GLY A 320 -2.45 13.46 -4.60
CA GLY A 320 -2.36 12.06 -4.97
C GLY A 320 -1.27 11.72 -5.99
N THR A 321 -0.66 12.70 -6.65
CA THR A 321 0.53 12.51 -7.49
C THR A 321 1.79 12.92 -6.74
N SER A 322 2.94 12.34 -7.11
CA SER A 322 4.22 12.68 -6.47
C SER A 322 5.09 13.56 -7.36
N THR A 323 5.71 14.57 -6.76
CA THR A 323 6.88 15.28 -7.33
C THR A 323 8.11 14.96 -6.49
N LEU A 324 9.27 14.78 -7.14
CA LEU A 324 10.54 14.42 -6.48
C LEU A 324 11.49 15.61 -6.49
N HIS A 325 12.01 15.95 -5.32
CA HIS A 325 12.84 17.12 -5.06
C HIS A 325 14.13 16.76 -4.36
N LEU A 326 15.12 17.65 -4.44
CA LEU A 326 16.41 17.54 -3.76
C LEU A 326 16.74 18.85 -3.04
N VAL A 327 17.18 18.73 -1.79
CA VAL A 327 17.76 19.85 -1.04
C VAL A 327 19.14 19.49 -0.52
N GLN A 328 20.02 20.46 -0.52
CA GLN A 328 21.27 20.40 0.24
C GLN A 328 21.01 20.89 1.65
N VAL A 329 21.41 20.11 2.63
CA VAL A 329 21.29 20.46 4.06
C VAL A 329 22.65 20.71 4.65
N GLY A 330 22.72 21.64 5.63
CA GLY A 330 23.97 21.95 6.32
C GLY A 330 23.78 22.98 7.42
N GLY A 331 24.63 22.90 8.45
CA GLY A 331 24.64 23.87 9.54
C GLY A 331 25.36 25.17 9.12
N ARG A 332 24.69 26.32 9.33
CA ARG A 332 25.29 27.63 9.18
C ARG A 332 24.95 28.47 10.41
N ASP A 333 25.98 29.04 11.03
CA ASP A 333 25.82 29.90 12.22
C ASP A 333 25.06 29.20 13.38
N GLY A 334 25.27 27.88 13.55
CA GLY A 334 24.61 27.07 14.56
C GLY A 334 23.19 26.62 14.24
N LYS A 335 22.66 27.02 13.07
CA LYS A 335 21.31 26.64 12.62
C LYS A 335 21.37 25.75 11.38
N MET A 336 20.57 24.67 11.38
CA MET A 336 20.41 23.82 10.17
C MET A 336 19.62 24.59 9.11
N THR A 337 20.04 24.48 7.85
CA THR A 337 19.40 25.09 6.69
C THR A 337 19.24 24.08 5.58
N ALA A 338 18.25 24.29 4.69
CA ALA A 338 18.06 23.54 3.47
C ALA A 338 18.07 24.49 2.27
N THR A 339 18.80 24.12 1.22
CA THR A 339 18.90 24.89 -0.03
C THR A 339 18.44 24.01 -1.18
N PRO A 340 17.39 24.41 -1.94
CA PRO A 340 16.92 23.64 -3.10
C PRO A 340 18.04 23.37 -4.11
N GLN A 341 18.03 22.17 -4.66
CA GLN A 341 18.90 21.70 -5.74
C GLN A 341 18.07 21.41 -6.98
N PRO A 342 18.68 21.27 -8.18
CA PRO A 342 17.94 20.87 -9.37
C PRO A 342 17.20 19.54 -9.20
N ASP A 343 15.92 19.53 -9.57
CA ASP A 343 15.07 18.34 -9.56
C ASP A 343 15.53 17.32 -10.63
N PRO A 344 15.14 16.04 -10.48
CA PRO A 344 15.49 14.99 -11.45
C PRO A 344 14.89 15.27 -12.83
N ARG A 345 15.67 14.99 -13.88
CA ARG A 345 15.17 15.01 -15.25
C ARG A 345 14.76 13.61 -15.68
N PHE A 346 13.47 13.46 -15.94
CA PHE A 346 12.92 12.25 -16.54
C PHE A 346 12.86 12.41 -18.07
N ASP A 347 13.38 11.41 -18.79
CA ASP A 347 13.33 11.37 -20.24
C ASP A 347 12.86 9.97 -20.71
N PRO A 348 11.64 9.84 -21.26
CA PRO A 348 10.62 10.89 -21.42
C PRO A 348 10.05 11.37 -20.05
N PRO A 349 9.40 12.55 -20.01
CA PRO A 349 8.74 13.02 -18.80
C PRO A 349 7.76 11.99 -18.24
N LEU A 350 7.69 11.87 -16.91
CA LEU A 350 6.72 10.99 -16.27
C LEU A 350 5.30 11.53 -16.43
N ALA A 351 4.36 10.63 -16.76
CA ALA A 351 2.95 10.88 -16.54
C ALA A 351 2.66 11.00 -15.01
N PRO A 352 1.51 11.56 -14.61
CA PRO A 352 1.12 11.59 -13.20
C PRO A 352 1.30 10.22 -12.54
N SER A 353 2.15 10.15 -11.52
CA SER A 353 2.61 8.89 -10.92
C SER A 353 2.80 9.03 -9.42
N ILE A 354 2.93 7.90 -8.76
CA ILE A 354 3.33 7.77 -7.37
C ILE A 354 4.82 7.44 -7.34
N ILE A 355 5.60 8.22 -6.60
CA ILE A 355 7.03 7.96 -6.35
C ILE A 355 7.16 7.62 -4.87
N SER A 356 7.81 6.50 -4.55
CA SER A 356 7.98 5.99 -3.19
C SER A 356 9.29 5.25 -3.00
N ASP A 357 9.54 4.83 -1.75
CA ASP A 357 10.67 3.98 -1.38
C ASP A 357 12.03 4.59 -1.70
N LEU A 358 12.16 5.92 -1.46
CA LEU A 358 13.40 6.65 -1.68
C LEU A 358 14.51 6.08 -0.80
N ARG A 359 15.63 5.70 -1.44
CA ARG A 359 16.80 5.17 -0.74
C ARG A 359 18.10 5.55 -1.43
N TRP A 360 18.94 6.30 -0.73
CA TRP A 360 20.30 6.56 -1.20
C TRP A 360 21.15 5.28 -1.16
N HIS A 361 22.03 5.15 -2.14
CA HIS A 361 23.06 4.11 -2.12
C HIS A 361 24.00 4.36 -0.91
N PRO A 362 24.26 3.34 -0.06
CA PRO A 362 25.00 3.54 1.20
C PRO A 362 26.46 4.02 0.99
N ASN A 363 27.08 3.76 -0.17
CA ASN A 363 28.37 4.34 -0.52
C ASN A 363 28.19 5.78 -1.06
N PRO A 364 28.64 6.83 -0.32
CA PRO A 364 28.40 8.22 -0.71
C PRO A 364 29.07 8.62 -2.03
N GLN A 365 30.10 7.90 -2.45
CA GLN A 365 30.82 8.17 -3.71
C GLN A 365 29.97 7.84 -4.95
N GLN A 366 28.99 6.95 -4.84
CA GLN A 366 28.15 6.57 -5.97
C GLN A 366 27.08 7.63 -6.31
N GLN A 367 26.65 8.42 -5.33
CA GLN A 367 25.64 9.48 -5.50
C GLN A 367 24.38 9.01 -6.25
N LEU A 368 23.92 7.79 -5.94
CA LEU A 368 22.74 7.16 -6.53
C LEU A 368 21.58 7.17 -5.54
N LEU A 369 20.41 7.57 -6.02
CA LEU A 369 19.14 7.44 -5.30
C LEU A 369 18.24 6.44 -6.04
N ALA A 370 17.84 5.35 -5.38
CA ALA A 370 16.79 4.47 -5.89
C ALA A 370 15.42 4.95 -5.40
N PHE A 371 14.39 4.66 -6.19
CA PHE A 371 13.00 4.88 -5.87
C PHE A 371 12.09 4.08 -6.79
N ASP A 372 10.85 3.88 -6.37
CA ASP A 372 9.82 3.24 -7.19
C ASP A 372 8.95 4.28 -7.88
N VAL A 373 8.51 3.95 -9.10
CA VAL A 373 7.52 4.73 -9.85
C VAL A 373 6.36 3.82 -10.23
N ASN A 374 5.16 4.21 -9.83
CA ASN A 374 3.91 3.52 -10.14
C ASN A 374 2.91 4.50 -10.74
N GLY A 375 2.45 4.26 -11.95
CA GLY A 375 1.48 5.12 -12.64
C GLY A 375 0.38 4.32 -13.30
N ALA A 376 -0.69 4.97 -13.75
CA ALA A 376 -1.87 4.32 -14.30
C ALA A 376 -1.54 3.35 -15.47
N ARG A 377 -0.48 3.64 -16.24
CA ARG A 377 -0.08 2.86 -17.42
C ARG A 377 1.04 1.86 -17.19
N SER A 378 1.66 1.84 -16.02
CA SER A 378 2.76 0.93 -15.71
C SER A 378 2.69 0.48 -14.26
N PRO A 379 2.79 -0.83 -13.97
CA PRO A 379 3.03 -1.30 -12.61
C PRO A 379 4.30 -0.67 -12.03
N SER A 380 4.49 -0.80 -10.70
CA SER A 380 5.69 -0.29 -10.05
C SER A 380 6.96 -0.85 -10.68
N ASP A 381 7.92 0.04 -10.89
CA ASP A 381 9.28 -0.25 -11.33
C ASP A 381 10.31 0.53 -10.53
N ALA A 382 11.48 -0.09 -10.31
CA ALA A 382 12.62 0.56 -9.69
C ALA A 382 13.33 1.49 -10.67
N TYR A 383 13.60 2.71 -10.22
CA TYR A 383 14.36 3.74 -10.92
C TYR A 383 15.58 4.15 -10.10
N VAL A 384 16.59 4.64 -10.75
CA VAL A 384 17.80 5.20 -10.12
C VAL A 384 18.11 6.57 -10.69
N TRP A 385 18.27 7.54 -9.80
CA TRP A 385 18.73 8.87 -10.11
C TRP A 385 20.20 9.02 -9.74
N ALA A 386 21.09 9.16 -10.75
CA ALA A 386 22.47 9.59 -10.57
C ALA A 386 22.49 11.12 -10.44
N THR A 387 22.59 11.62 -9.21
CA THR A 387 22.39 13.04 -8.91
C THR A 387 23.53 13.93 -9.42
N GLY A 388 24.76 13.42 -9.53
CA GLY A 388 25.90 14.16 -10.12
C GLY A 388 25.64 14.58 -11.57
N PRO A 389 25.37 13.65 -12.50
CA PRO A 389 25.04 13.98 -13.91
C PRO A 389 23.56 14.38 -14.09
N ASN A 390 22.74 14.40 -13.05
CA ASN A 390 21.29 14.61 -13.07
C ASN A 390 20.58 13.71 -14.10
N LYS A 391 20.84 12.39 -14.04
CA LYS A 391 20.28 11.41 -14.96
C LYS A 391 19.44 10.36 -14.21
N VAL A 392 18.18 10.22 -14.59
CA VAL A 392 17.31 9.12 -14.11
C VAL A 392 17.36 7.96 -15.11
N THR A 393 17.44 6.74 -14.58
CA THR A 393 17.45 5.50 -15.38
C THR A 393 16.44 4.51 -14.78
N ARG A 394 15.55 3.96 -15.61
CA ARG A 394 14.67 2.88 -15.22
C ARG A 394 15.47 1.57 -15.14
N TRP A 395 15.40 0.89 -14.00
CA TRP A 395 16.18 -0.33 -13.73
C TRP A 395 15.41 -1.60 -14.01
N THR A 396 14.10 -1.58 -13.80
CA THR A 396 13.24 -2.72 -14.09
C THR A 396 12.17 -2.34 -15.11
N THR A 397 11.69 -3.31 -15.86
CA THR A 397 10.56 -3.14 -16.78
C THR A 397 9.52 -4.18 -16.41
N SER A 398 8.47 -3.74 -15.76
CA SER A 398 7.40 -4.61 -15.26
C SER A 398 6.44 -4.98 -16.38
N GLU A 399 5.96 -6.23 -16.33
CA GLU A 399 5.09 -6.81 -17.33
C GLU A 399 3.64 -6.38 -17.10
N THR A 400 2.93 -6.13 -18.19
CA THR A 400 1.52 -5.72 -18.23
C THR A 400 0.60 -6.81 -18.78
N GLY A 401 1.07 -8.09 -18.77
CA GLY A 401 0.32 -9.20 -19.36
C GLY A 401 0.24 -9.17 -20.90
N GLY A 402 1.18 -8.46 -21.53
CA GLY A 402 1.18 -8.27 -22.99
C GLY A 402 0.25 -7.16 -23.49
N ILE A 403 -0.44 -6.46 -22.57
CA ILE A 403 -1.32 -5.33 -22.94
C ILE A 403 -0.43 -4.08 -23.13
N PRO A 404 -0.51 -3.41 -24.30
CA PRO A 404 0.23 -2.19 -24.54
C PRO A 404 -0.13 -1.08 -23.53
N ALA A 405 0.84 -0.34 -23.03
CA ALA A 405 0.64 0.73 -22.04
C ALA A 405 -0.40 1.78 -22.48
N ALA A 406 -0.50 2.04 -23.78
CA ALA A 406 -1.47 2.99 -24.33
C ALA A 406 -2.95 2.56 -24.17
N HIS A 407 -3.22 1.29 -23.87
CA HIS A 407 -4.58 0.80 -23.60
C HIS A 407 -5.06 1.09 -22.17
N PHE A 408 -4.15 1.39 -21.25
CA PHE A 408 -4.53 1.74 -19.89
C PHE A 408 -4.93 3.21 -19.80
N ILE A 409 -6.03 3.44 -19.12
CA ILE A 409 -6.63 4.77 -18.99
C ILE A 409 -5.96 5.55 -17.86
N GLU A 410 -5.54 6.77 -18.14
CA GLU A 410 -5.15 7.73 -17.11
C GLU A 410 -6.38 8.36 -16.47
N PRO A 411 -6.44 8.49 -15.15
CA PRO A 411 -7.58 9.08 -14.49
C PRO A 411 -7.58 10.61 -14.59
N GLU A 412 -8.79 11.16 -14.49
CA GLU A 412 -9.02 12.59 -14.28
C GLU A 412 -9.17 12.85 -12.77
N LEU A 413 -8.54 13.88 -12.23
CA LEU A 413 -8.85 14.39 -10.89
C LEU A 413 -10.19 15.13 -10.96
N ILE A 414 -11.17 14.65 -10.22
CA ILE A 414 -12.53 15.22 -10.17
C ILE A 414 -12.80 15.86 -8.81
N HIS A 415 -13.72 16.82 -8.82
CA HIS A 415 -14.16 17.55 -7.64
C HIS A 415 -15.69 17.58 -7.55
N TRP A 416 -16.22 17.51 -6.34
CA TRP A 416 -17.64 17.74 -6.10
C TRP A 416 -17.86 18.40 -4.73
N LYS A 417 -18.97 19.13 -4.60
CA LYS A 417 -19.37 19.73 -3.32
C LYS A 417 -20.12 18.71 -2.49
N SER A 418 -19.71 18.55 -1.23
CA SER A 418 -20.39 17.72 -0.26
C SER A 418 -21.57 18.44 0.38
N PHE A 419 -22.29 17.77 1.27
CA PHE A 419 -23.50 18.23 1.94
C PHE A 419 -23.33 19.55 2.73
N ASP A 420 -22.11 19.85 3.15
CA ASP A 420 -21.71 21.05 3.89
C ASP A 420 -20.94 22.07 3.03
N GLY A 421 -20.95 21.91 1.71
CA GLY A 421 -20.25 22.78 0.76
C GLY A 421 -18.76 22.54 0.62
N ARG A 422 -18.19 21.58 1.37
CA ARG A 422 -16.77 21.19 1.31
C ARG A 422 -16.44 20.61 -0.05
N ASP A 423 -15.26 20.96 -0.58
CA ASP A 423 -14.71 20.30 -1.74
C ASP A 423 -14.18 18.92 -1.35
N ILE A 424 -14.64 17.91 -2.08
CA ILE A 424 -14.16 16.54 -2.01
C ILE A 424 -13.60 16.18 -3.37
N THR A 425 -12.51 15.38 -3.37
CA THR A 425 -11.81 15.01 -4.60
C THR A 425 -11.88 13.51 -4.83
N GLY A 426 -11.52 13.09 -6.03
CA GLY A 426 -11.36 11.68 -6.38
C GLY A 426 -10.79 11.54 -7.78
N PHE A 427 -10.47 10.31 -8.16
CA PHE A 427 -10.00 9.99 -9.49
C PHE A 427 -11.08 9.27 -10.28
N LEU A 428 -11.34 9.73 -11.51
CA LEU A 428 -12.27 9.12 -12.46
C LEU A 428 -11.50 8.49 -13.60
N TYR A 429 -11.58 7.17 -13.75
CA TYR A 429 -11.15 6.44 -14.94
C TYR A 429 -12.34 6.25 -15.86
N ARG A 430 -12.28 6.89 -17.02
CA ARG A 430 -13.37 6.88 -17.99
C ARG A 430 -13.05 5.94 -19.16
N PRO A 431 -13.90 4.94 -19.46
CA PRO A 431 -13.71 4.08 -20.63
C PRO A 431 -13.60 4.88 -21.92
N ASP A 432 -12.89 4.33 -22.92
CA ASP A 432 -12.80 4.95 -24.24
C ASP A 432 -14.18 5.12 -24.88
N GLY A 433 -14.58 6.35 -25.15
CA GLY A 433 -15.90 6.68 -25.69
C GLY A 433 -16.16 6.19 -27.11
N LYS A 434 -15.11 5.80 -27.86
CA LYS A 434 -15.27 5.18 -29.20
C LYS A 434 -15.67 3.71 -29.08
N SER A 435 -15.01 3.00 -28.15
CA SER A 435 -15.29 1.59 -27.86
C SER A 435 -16.58 1.41 -27.06
N PHE A 436 -16.89 2.38 -26.20
CA PHE A 436 -18.05 2.34 -25.29
C PHE A 436 -18.86 3.64 -25.37
N PRO A 437 -19.67 3.83 -26.40
CA PRO A 437 -20.49 5.04 -26.55
C PRO A 437 -21.61 5.13 -25.51
N GLY A 438 -22.02 6.34 -25.17
CA GLY A 438 -23.13 6.65 -24.26
C GLY A 438 -22.75 6.57 -22.77
N PRO A 439 -23.73 6.78 -21.86
CA PRO A 439 -23.51 6.75 -20.42
C PRO A 439 -23.05 5.37 -19.92
N ARG A 440 -21.99 5.34 -19.10
CA ARG A 440 -21.35 4.10 -18.65
C ARG A 440 -21.75 3.73 -17.22
N PRO A 441 -21.91 2.42 -16.90
CA PRO A 441 -22.06 1.95 -15.54
C PRO A 441 -20.89 2.44 -14.68
N VAL A 442 -21.15 2.73 -13.40
CA VAL A 442 -20.15 3.33 -12.48
C VAL A 442 -19.83 2.38 -11.35
N ILE A 443 -18.55 2.17 -11.12
CA ILE A 443 -18.02 1.50 -9.92
C ILE A 443 -17.41 2.59 -9.03
N VAL A 444 -17.95 2.76 -7.84
CA VAL A 444 -17.38 3.65 -6.80
C VAL A 444 -16.50 2.79 -5.91
N GLN A 445 -15.18 2.85 -6.11
CA GLN A 445 -14.19 2.09 -5.35
C GLN A 445 -13.65 2.93 -4.19
N ILE A 446 -14.07 2.62 -2.96
CA ILE A 446 -13.73 3.37 -1.76
C ILE A 446 -12.50 2.72 -1.11
N HIS A 447 -11.46 3.53 -0.85
CA HIS A 447 -10.22 3.05 -0.23
C HIS A 447 -10.40 2.68 1.25
N GLY A 448 -9.48 1.85 1.76
CA GLY A 448 -9.39 1.51 3.17
C GLY A 448 -8.69 2.59 4.00
N GLY A 449 -8.41 2.28 5.23
CA GLY A 449 -7.75 3.17 6.18
C GLY A 449 -8.61 3.41 7.41
N PRO A 450 -9.34 4.56 7.52
CA PRO A 450 -9.69 5.62 6.57
C PRO A 450 -8.53 6.54 6.17
N GLU A 451 -7.53 6.63 6.99
CA GLU A 451 -6.35 7.48 6.89
C GLU A 451 -5.42 7.02 5.75
N ALA A 452 -5.99 6.77 4.56
CA ALA A 452 -5.28 6.47 3.33
C ALA A 452 -5.75 7.43 2.22
N GLN A 453 -5.29 7.23 1.02
CA GLN A 453 -5.64 8.08 -0.13
C GLN A 453 -5.78 7.22 -1.38
N ALA A 454 -6.82 7.47 -2.18
CA ALA A 454 -6.87 6.99 -3.56
C ALA A 454 -5.88 7.81 -4.40
N ARG A 455 -5.00 7.12 -5.12
CA ARG A 455 -3.93 7.72 -5.94
C ARG A 455 -3.90 7.07 -7.32
N PRO A 456 -3.37 7.73 -8.37
CA PRO A 456 -3.42 7.27 -9.76
C PRO A 456 -2.37 6.20 -10.08
N GLY A 457 -2.31 5.12 -9.29
CA GLY A 457 -1.43 3.98 -9.54
C GLY A 457 -2.00 2.99 -10.56
N PHE A 458 -1.23 1.96 -10.88
CA PHE A 458 -1.65 0.89 -11.78
C PHE A 458 -2.77 0.05 -11.17
N LEU A 459 -3.89 -0.05 -11.87
CA LEU A 459 -5.09 -0.73 -11.36
C LEU A 459 -5.02 -2.28 -11.44
N GLY A 460 -3.95 -2.84 -12.03
CA GLY A 460 -3.81 -4.29 -12.17
C GLY A 460 -4.99 -4.91 -12.90
N ARG A 461 -5.60 -5.93 -12.27
CA ARG A 461 -6.77 -6.64 -12.82
C ARG A 461 -7.95 -5.72 -13.11
N SER A 462 -8.14 -4.67 -12.28
CA SER A 462 -9.29 -3.76 -12.41
C SER A 462 -9.30 -2.97 -13.72
N ASN A 463 -8.19 -2.91 -14.45
CA ASN A 463 -8.18 -2.36 -15.82
C ASN A 463 -9.14 -3.11 -16.75
N TYR A 464 -9.40 -4.41 -16.51
CA TYR A 464 -10.40 -5.18 -17.27
C TYR A 464 -11.81 -4.59 -17.16
N LEU A 465 -12.17 -4.07 -15.99
CA LEU A 465 -13.47 -3.47 -15.74
C LEU A 465 -13.71 -2.22 -16.61
N ILE A 466 -12.64 -1.48 -16.88
CA ILE A 466 -12.67 -0.26 -17.68
C ILE A 466 -12.57 -0.60 -19.17
N ASN A 467 -11.54 -1.36 -19.53
CA ASN A 467 -11.16 -1.60 -20.92
C ASN A 467 -12.06 -2.59 -21.65
N GLU A 468 -12.61 -3.60 -20.93
CA GLU A 468 -13.37 -4.69 -21.53
C GLU A 468 -14.86 -4.66 -21.15
N LEU A 469 -15.20 -4.24 -19.92
CA LEU A 469 -16.59 -4.12 -19.50
C LEU A 469 -17.14 -2.69 -19.70
N GLY A 470 -16.28 -1.73 -20.01
CA GLY A 470 -16.67 -0.34 -20.22
C GLY A 470 -17.31 0.29 -18.99
N CYS A 471 -16.91 -0.11 -17.78
CA CYS A 471 -17.34 0.54 -16.55
C CYS A 471 -16.47 1.76 -16.27
N ALA A 472 -17.07 2.89 -15.91
CA ALA A 472 -16.34 3.99 -15.30
C ALA A 472 -15.98 3.63 -13.86
N LEU A 473 -14.75 3.94 -13.44
CA LEU A 473 -14.27 3.70 -12.07
C LEU A 473 -14.03 5.05 -11.41
N ILE A 474 -14.66 5.29 -10.25
CA ILE A 474 -14.42 6.48 -9.42
C ILE A 474 -13.80 6.03 -8.11
N MET A 475 -12.66 6.65 -7.77
CA MET A 475 -11.93 6.41 -6.52
C MET A 475 -11.96 7.70 -5.69
N PRO A 476 -12.94 7.85 -4.76
CA PRO A 476 -13.12 9.06 -3.97
C PRO A 476 -12.09 9.17 -2.83
N ASN A 477 -11.70 10.41 -2.49
CA ASN A 477 -10.97 10.78 -1.29
C ASN A 477 -11.91 11.54 -0.36
N VAL A 478 -12.76 10.80 0.36
CA VAL A 478 -13.70 11.37 1.31
C VAL A 478 -12.97 11.99 2.50
N ARG A 479 -13.66 12.85 3.29
CA ARG A 479 -13.09 13.35 4.55
C ARG A 479 -12.54 12.22 5.42
N GLY A 480 -11.42 12.46 6.10
CA GLY A 480 -10.62 11.42 6.78
C GLY A 480 -9.49 10.85 5.93
N SER A 481 -9.46 11.11 4.60
CA SER A 481 -8.35 10.68 3.74
C SER A 481 -7.07 11.47 4.01
N ALA A 482 -5.91 10.81 3.87
CA ALA A 482 -4.59 11.42 3.94
C ALA A 482 -4.28 12.30 2.71
N GLY A 483 -3.26 13.15 2.80
CA GLY A 483 -2.78 13.99 1.70
C GLY A 483 -3.54 15.32 1.53
N TYR A 484 -4.45 15.65 2.45
CA TYR A 484 -5.27 16.87 2.43
C TYR A 484 -5.11 17.70 3.71
N GLY A 485 -4.08 17.42 4.50
CA GLY A 485 -3.76 18.09 5.75
C GLY A 485 -4.41 17.46 6.99
N LYS A 486 -3.85 17.78 8.18
CA LYS A 486 -4.26 17.16 9.45
C LYS A 486 -5.69 17.49 9.86
N SER A 487 -6.20 18.69 9.54
CA SER A 487 -7.59 19.05 9.84
C SER A 487 -8.58 18.20 9.01
N PHE A 488 -8.25 17.87 7.76
CA PHE A 488 -9.07 17.01 6.91
C PHE A 488 -9.12 15.58 7.43
N LEU A 489 -8.00 15.05 7.95
CA LEU A 489 -7.91 13.73 8.58
C LEU A 489 -8.87 13.58 9.77
N LEU A 490 -9.08 14.66 10.55
CA LEU A 490 -9.92 14.64 11.76
C LEU A 490 -11.43 14.70 11.48
N LEU A 491 -11.85 15.01 10.25
CA LEU A 491 -13.24 15.35 9.93
C LEU A 491 -14.24 14.19 10.07
N ASP A 492 -13.76 12.96 10.11
CA ASP A 492 -14.63 11.78 10.23
C ASP A 492 -14.38 10.96 11.51
N ASN A 493 -13.51 11.43 12.42
CA ASN A 493 -13.17 10.69 13.63
C ASN A 493 -14.33 10.57 14.63
N GLY A 494 -14.42 9.42 15.28
CA GLY A 494 -15.37 9.13 16.34
C GLY A 494 -16.82 9.36 15.91
N LEU A 495 -17.54 10.27 16.59
CA LEU A 495 -18.95 10.58 16.32
C LEU A 495 -19.21 11.24 14.94
N ASN A 496 -18.18 11.72 14.26
CA ASN A 496 -18.28 12.33 12.93
C ASN A 496 -18.25 11.30 11.79
N ARG A 497 -18.12 10.02 12.09
CA ARG A 497 -17.97 8.93 11.11
C ARG A 497 -19.04 8.93 10.01
N GLU A 498 -20.26 9.36 10.32
CA GLU A 498 -21.34 9.45 9.34
C GLU A 498 -21.09 10.48 8.24
N ASN A 499 -20.22 11.46 8.48
CA ASN A 499 -19.96 12.50 7.50
C ASN A 499 -19.18 11.98 6.28
N SER A 500 -18.34 10.94 6.45
CA SER A 500 -17.59 10.34 5.34
C SER A 500 -18.51 9.67 4.30
N TYR A 501 -19.55 8.95 4.72
CA TYR A 501 -20.46 8.37 3.73
C TYR A 501 -21.54 9.34 3.21
N LYS A 502 -21.73 10.51 3.85
CA LYS A 502 -22.47 11.63 3.23
C LYS A 502 -21.71 12.25 2.07
N ASP A 503 -20.36 12.22 2.09
CA ASP A 503 -19.55 12.62 0.91
C ASP A 503 -19.82 11.70 -0.27
N ILE A 504 -20.02 10.39 -0.02
CA ILE A 504 -20.44 9.44 -1.08
C ILE A 504 -21.86 9.76 -1.57
N SER A 505 -22.80 10.12 -0.68
CA SER A 505 -24.13 10.57 -1.12
C SER A 505 -24.04 11.75 -2.09
N ALA A 506 -23.22 12.74 -1.75
CA ALA A 506 -22.99 13.90 -2.62
C ALA A 506 -22.31 13.50 -3.96
N LEU A 507 -21.37 12.53 -3.93
CA LEU A 507 -20.79 11.96 -5.14
C LEU A 507 -21.88 11.30 -6.03
N LEU A 508 -22.80 10.54 -5.43
CA LEU A 508 -23.90 9.93 -6.17
C LEU A 508 -24.81 10.99 -6.81
N ASP A 509 -24.99 12.17 -6.20
CA ASP A 509 -25.70 13.29 -6.81
C ASP A 509 -24.89 13.93 -7.94
N TRP A 510 -23.58 14.10 -7.75
CA TRP A 510 -22.68 14.59 -8.80
C TRP A 510 -22.67 13.66 -10.02
N ILE A 511 -22.67 12.32 -9.86
CA ILE A 511 -22.75 11.34 -10.96
C ILE A 511 -23.99 11.58 -11.83
N LYS A 512 -25.13 11.92 -11.24
CA LYS A 512 -26.37 12.22 -12.02
C LYS A 512 -26.22 13.43 -12.94
N THR A 513 -25.33 14.34 -12.64
CA THR A 513 -25.07 15.52 -13.47
C THR A 513 -24.10 15.25 -14.62
N GLN A 514 -23.46 14.08 -14.65
CA GLN A 514 -22.43 13.75 -15.63
C GLN A 514 -23.03 13.02 -16.84
N PRO A 515 -23.01 13.60 -18.06
CA PRO A 515 -23.67 13.01 -19.22
C PRO A 515 -23.08 11.67 -19.69
N HIS A 516 -21.86 11.36 -19.26
CA HIS A 516 -21.15 10.12 -19.64
C HIS A 516 -21.27 9.01 -18.61
N LEU A 517 -21.91 9.25 -17.46
CA LEU A 517 -22.08 8.31 -16.37
C LEU A 517 -23.55 7.89 -16.24
N ASP A 518 -23.80 6.60 -16.07
CA ASP A 518 -25.13 6.07 -15.87
C ASP A 518 -25.46 5.96 -14.39
N SER A 519 -26.17 6.95 -13.88
CA SER A 519 -26.59 7.02 -12.47
C SER A 519 -27.60 5.93 -12.07
N SER A 520 -28.17 5.19 -13.01
CA SER A 520 -29.06 4.05 -12.71
C SER A 520 -28.31 2.74 -12.53
N ARG A 521 -27.03 2.69 -12.89
CA ARG A 521 -26.16 1.51 -12.79
C ARG A 521 -24.88 1.84 -12.02
N ILE A 522 -25.00 1.94 -10.69
CA ILE A 522 -23.88 2.21 -9.78
C ILE A 522 -23.64 1.00 -8.89
N MET A 523 -22.39 0.63 -8.70
CA MET A 523 -21.92 -0.36 -7.72
C MET A 523 -20.99 0.31 -6.71
N ALA A 524 -21.19 0.04 -5.42
CA ALA A 524 -20.22 0.36 -4.37
C ALA A 524 -19.25 -0.81 -4.17
N TYR A 525 -17.96 -0.50 -4.03
CA TYR A 525 -16.91 -1.49 -3.83
C TYR A 525 -15.84 -0.93 -2.91
N GLY A 526 -15.33 -1.74 -1.97
CA GLY A 526 -14.23 -1.32 -1.13
C GLY A 526 -13.68 -2.42 -0.25
N GLY A 527 -12.49 -2.17 0.28
CA GLY A 527 -11.79 -3.09 1.18
C GLY A 527 -11.52 -2.47 2.55
N SER A 528 -11.53 -3.30 3.62
CA SER A 528 -11.24 -2.83 4.98
C SER A 528 -12.20 -1.72 5.44
N TYR A 529 -11.70 -0.53 5.78
CA TYR A 529 -12.58 0.62 6.00
C TYR A 529 -13.42 0.97 4.75
N GLY A 530 -12.87 0.80 3.54
CA GLY A 530 -13.66 0.93 2.31
C GLY A 530 -14.79 -0.09 2.22
N GLY A 531 -14.61 -1.29 2.80
CA GLY A 531 -15.67 -2.28 3.00
C GLY A 531 -16.73 -1.81 3.99
N PHE A 532 -16.33 -1.23 5.14
CA PHE A 532 -17.25 -0.53 6.04
C PHE A 532 -18.07 0.53 5.29
N MET A 533 -17.41 1.40 4.53
CA MET A 533 -18.06 2.44 3.74
C MET A 533 -19.02 1.85 2.70
N THR A 534 -18.63 0.76 2.04
CA THR A 534 -19.47 0.02 1.08
C THR A 534 -20.75 -0.51 1.75
N LEU A 535 -20.62 -1.07 2.96
CA LEU A 535 -21.76 -1.51 3.75
C LEU A 535 -22.65 -0.33 4.20
N GLN A 536 -22.06 0.83 4.54
CA GLN A 536 -22.81 2.04 4.86
C GLN A 536 -23.57 2.57 3.63
N VAL A 537 -22.97 2.54 2.45
CA VAL A 537 -23.64 2.91 1.18
C VAL A 537 -24.80 1.93 0.89
N ALA A 538 -24.56 0.63 1.01
CA ALA A 538 -25.61 -0.39 0.82
C ALA A 538 -26.76 -0.28 1.84
N THR A 539 -26.47 0.20 3.05
CA THR A 539 -27.47 0.40 4.11
C THR A 539 -28.25 1.70 3.95
N ASN A 540 -27.56 2.81 3.68
CA ASN A 540 -28.17 4.15 3.74
C ASN A 540 -28.63 4.66 2.37
N TYR A 541 -28.09 4.10 1.27
CA TYR A 541 -28.34 4.56 -0.11
C TYR A 541 -28.68 3.41 -1.06
N ALA A 542 -29.31 2.33 -0.55
CA ALA A 542 -29.67 1.13 -1.30
C ALA A 542 -30.39 1.45 -2.62
N GLU A 543 -31.31 2.42 -2.63
CA GLU A 543 -32.10 2.79 -3.83
C GLU A 543 -31.28 3.50 -4.91
N ARG A 544 -30.04 3.90 -4.58
CA ARG A 544 -29.13 4.63 -5.48
C ARG A 544 -28.06 3.74 -6.10
N ILE A 545 -27.99 2.46 -5.70
CA ILE A 545 -27.02 1.49 -6.21
C ILE A 545 -27.72 0.23 -6.72
N ARG A 546 -27.04 -0.49 -7.60
CA ARG A 546 -27.50 -1.79 -8.12
C ARG A 546 -27.04 -2.96 -7.28
N CYS A 547 -25.79 -2.90 -6.80
CA CYS A 547 -25.15 -3.96 -6.02
C CYS A 547 -23.94 -3.41 -5.29
N ALA A 548 -23.33 -4.24 -4.42
CA ALA A 548 -22.12 -3.86 -3.69
C ALA A 548 -21.17 -5.05 -3.50
N ILE A 549 -19.85 -4.76 -3.38
CA ILE A 549 -18.82 -5.75 -3.08
C ILE A 549 -18.03 -5.28 -1.87
N ASP A 550 -18.09 -6.05 -0.78
CA ASP A 550 -17.39 -5.82 0.47
C ASP A 550 -16.21 -6.80 0.61
N VAL A 551 -15.00 -6.27 0.67
CA VAL A 551 -13.78 -7.08 0.86
C VAL A 551 -13.18 -6.79 2.22
N VAL A 552 -13.09 -7.80 3.09
CA VAL A 552 -12.54 -7.73 4.47
C VAL A 552 -13.07 -6.51 5.26
N GLY A 553 -14.36 -6.19 5.09
CA GLY A 553 -14.96 -4.99 5.66
C GLY A 553 -15.49 -5.17 7.08
N ILE A 554 -15.76 -4.03 7.72
CA ILE A 554 -16.21 -3.96 9.10
C ILE A 554 -17.73 -3.79 9.12
N SER A 555 -18.47 -4.76 9.62
CA SER A 555 -19.94 -4.71 9.71
C SER A 555 -20.47 -4.05 10.99
N ASN A 556 -19.62 -4.02 12.05
CA ASN A 556 -19.91 -3.34 13.32
C ASN A 556 -18.60 -2.90 13.97
N LEU A 557 -18.41 -1.60 14.19
CA LEU A 557 -17.20 -1.04 14.80
C LEU A 557 -16.96 -1.52 16.24
N ALA A 558 -18.01 -1.74 17.01
CA ALA A 558 -17.88 -2.20 18.40
C ALA A 558 -17.40 -3.67 18.46
N THR A 559 -17.95 -4.57 17.63
CA THR A 559 -17.48 -5.97 17.57
C THR A 559 -16.08 -6.06 16.96
N PHE A 560 -15.80 -5.24 15.97
CA PHE A 560 -14.46 -5.11 15.38
C PHE A 560 -13.40 -4.73 16.42
N LEU A 561 -13.61 -3.66 17.21
CA LEU A 561 -12.66 -3.21 18.24
C LEU A 561 -12.48 -4.25 19.36
N LYS A 562 -13.51 -5.01 19.68
CA LYS A 562 -13.41 -6.10 20.67
C LYS A 562 -12.58 -7.28 20.16
N ASN A 563 -12.63 -7.58 18.86
CA ASN A 563 -12.11 -8.82 18.28
C ASN A 563 -10.84 -8.64 17.41
N THR A 564 -10.48 -7.40 17.00
CA THR A 564 -9.22 -7.15 16.30
C THR A 564 -8.04 -7.48 17.20
N GLU A 565 -6.89 -7.79 16.60
CA GLU A 565 -5.67 -8.13 17.34
C GLU A 565 -5.29 -7.06 18.37
N SER A 566 -4.81 -7.51 19.54
CA SER A 566 -4.60 -6.66 20.72
C SER A 566 -3.55 -5.56 20.49
N TYR A 567 -2.49 -5.86 19.73
CA TYR A 567 -1.41 -4.90 19.43
C TYR A 567 -1.88 -3.65 18.67
N ARG A 568 -3.03 -3.71 17.99
CA ARG A 568 -3.54 -2.61 17.15
C ARG A 568 -4.80 -1.94 17.69
N ARG A 569 -5.45 -2.55 18.68
CA ARG A 569 -6.77 -2.13 19.16
C ARG A 569 -6.83 -0.69 19.64
N ASP A 570 -5.90 -0.30 20.52
CA ASP A 570 -5.85 1.07 21.05
C ASP A 570 -5.52 2.10 19.95
N LEU A 571 -4.70 1.73 18.97
CA LEU A 571 -4.40 2.58 17.81
C LEU A 571 -5.67 2.85 16.97
N ARG A 572 -6.57 1.86 16.87
CA ARG A 572 -7.85 2.04 16.17
C ARG A 572 -8.87 2.81 16.99
N ARG A 573 -8.86 2.71 18.32
CA ARG A 573 -9.72 3.51 19.21
C ARG A 573 -9.47 5.01 19.07
N ALA A 574 -8.25 5.42 18.84
CA ALA A 574 -7.88 6.82 18.64
C ALA A 574 -8.66 7.46 17.47
N GLU A 575 -9.00 6.69 16.47
CA GLU A 575 -9.67 7.12 15.24
C GLU A 575 -11.17 6.80 15.22
N TYR A 576 -11.53 5.52 15.48
CA TYR A 576 -12.94 5.11 15.44
C TYR A 576 -13.75 5.57 16.67
N GLY A 577 -13.08 5.95 17.75
CA GLY A 577 -13.64 6.16 19.07
C GLY A 577 -13.51 4.91 19.96
N ASP A 578 -13.65 5.09 21.26
CA ASP A 578 -13.48 4.04 22.28
C ASP A 578 -14.82 3.38 22.61
N GLU A 579 -15.00 2.12 22.24
CA GLU A 579 -16.21 1.34 22.50
C GLU A 579 -16.48 1.07 24.00
N ARG A 580 -15.54 1.42 24.87
CA ARG A 580 -15.71 1.36 26.34
C ARG A 580 -16.48 2.56 26.87
N ASP A 581 -16.53 3.67 26.12
CA ASP A 581 -17.41 4.80 26.40
C ASP A 581 -18.85 4.44 25.96
N PRO A 582 -19.85 4.48 26.89
CA PRO A 582 -21.23 4.10 26.56
C PRO A 582 -21.85 4.94 25.43
N LYS A 583 -21.49 6.23 25.30
CA LYS A 583 -21.98 7.10 24.23
C LYS A 583 -21.42 6.70 22.87
N ILE A 584 -20.13 6.41 22.82
CA ILE A 584 -19.46 5.93 21.61
C ILE A 584 -19.96 4.54 21.22
N ALA A 585 -20.09 3.64 22.19
CA ALA A 585 -20.64 2.31 21.96
C ALA A 585 -22.06 2.37 21.37
N ALA A 586 -22.94 3.17 21.95
CA ALA A 586 -24.30 3.36 21.44
C ALA A 586 -24.32 3.93 20.02
N PHE A 587 -23.41 4.86 19.71
CA PHE A 587 -23.24 5.39 18.36
C PHE A 587 -22.78 4.29 17.38
N MET A 588 -21.77 3.51 17.73
CA MET A 588 -21.26 2.42 16.89
C MET A 588 -22.35 1.37 16.60
N GLU A 589 -23.12 0.98 17.62
CA GLU A 589 -24.24 0.04 17.43
C GLU A 589 -25.35 0.61 16.55
N ARG A 590 -25.64 1.91 16.67
CA ARG A 590 -26.65 2.58 15.85
C ARG A 590 -26.28 2.58 14.36
N ILE A 591 -25.01 2.84 14.03
CA ILE A 591 -24.56 2.90 12.64
C ILE A 591 -24.14 1.53 12.07
N ALA A 592 -24.07 0.48 12.89
CA ALA A 592 -23.61 -0.84 12.46
C ALA A 592 -24.47 -1.39 11.32
N ALA A 593 -23.82 -1.75 10.20
CA ALA A 593 -24.51 -2.29 9.03
C ALA A 593 -25.25 -3.59 9.36
N VAL A 594 -24.68 -4.45 10.23
CA VAL A 594 -25.33 -5.70 10.65
C VAL A 594 -26.62 -5.45 11.41
N ASN A 595 -26.70 -4.40 12.24
CA ASN A 595 -27.91 -4.01 12.96
C ASN A 595 -28.96 -3.33 12.05
N ASN A 596 -28.51 -2.77 10.94
CA ASN A 596 -29.33 -2.11 9.93
C ASN A 596 -29.50 -2.96 8.66
N ALA A 597 -29.20 -4.24 8.70
CA ALA A 597 -29.15 -5.11 7.53
C ALA A 597 -30.48 -5.19 6.76
N ALA A 598 -31.64 -4.97 7.43
CA ALA A 598 -32.93 -4.88 6.77
C ALA A 598 -33.01 -3.81 5.67
N LYS A 599 -32.16 -2.80 5.71
CA LYS A 599 -32.06 -1.75 4.69
C LYS A 599 -31.20 -2.17 3.49
N ILE A 600 -30.41 -3.24 3.61
CA ILE A 600 -29.60 -3.78 2.49
C ILE A 600 -30.50 -4.65 1.62
N THR A 601 -31.06 -4.04 0.59
CA THR A 601 -32.03 -4.68 -0.31
C THR A 601 -31.42 -5.11 -1.66
N LYS A 602 -30.19 -4.69 -1.94
CA LYS A 602 -29.47 -4.98 -3.18
C LYS A 602 -28.49 -6.14 -2.99
N PRO A 603 -28.14 -6.86 -4.08
CA PRO A 603 -27.16 -7.93 -4.04
C PRO A 603 -25.83 -7.48 -3.43
N LEU A 604 -25.27 -8.31 -2.52
CA LEU A 604 -23.99 -8.04 -1.86
C LEU A 604 -23.05 -9.24 -2.05
N PHE A 605 -21.79 -8.96 -2.43
CA PHE A 605 -20.71 -9.95 -2.41
C PHE A 605 -19.74 -9.62 -1.27
N VAL A 606 -19.58 -10.55 -0.32
CA VAL A 606 -18.68 -10.43 0.83
C VAL A 606 -17.49 -11.36 0.67
N VAL A 607 -16.28 -10.82 0.84
CA VAL A 607 -15.01 -11.54 0.67
C VAL A 607 -14.17 -11.42 1.94
N GLN A 608 -13.58 -12.53 2.41
CA GLN A 608 -12.82 -12.55 3.66
C GLN A 608 -11.62 -13.50 3.59
N GLY A 609 -10.49 -13.13 4.22
CA GLY A 609 -9.40 -14.02 4.55
C GLY A 609 -9.56 -14.63 5.95
N ALA A 610 -9.30 -15.93 6.09
CA ALA A 610 -9.51 -16.63 7.38
C ALA A 610 -8.49 -16.22 8.45
N ASN A 611 -7.30 -15.78 8.03
CA ASN A 611 -6.16 -15.41 8.89
C ASN A 611 -6.02 -13.88 9.06
N ASP A 612 -7.08 -13.12 8.79
CA ASP A 612 -7.06 -11.66 8.87
C ASP A 612 -6.91 -11.18 10.32
N PRO A 613 -5.77 -10.57 10.71
CA PRO A 613 -5.56 -10.06 12.06
C PRO A 613 -6.12 -8.65 12.24
N ARG A 614 -6.46 -7.98 11.13
CA ARG A 614 -6.97 -6.61 11.15
C ARG A 614 -8.45 -6.58 11.32
N VAL A 615 -9.19 -7.20 10.38
CA VAL A 615 -10.64 -7.32 10.44
C VAL A 615 -11.00 -8.79 10.61
N PRO A 616 -11.40 -9.19 11.80
CA PRO A 616 -11.72 -10.61 12.09
C PRO A 616 -12.78 -11.14 11.16
N LYS A 617 -12.67 -12.40 10.76
CA LYS A 617 -13.65 -13.07 9.89
C LYS A 617 -15.08 -13.06 10.46
N SER A 618 -15.24 -12.86 11.76
CA SER A 618 -16.53 -12.70 12.40
C SER A 618 -17.33 -11.52 11.85
N GLU A 619 -16.66 -10.45 11.39
CA GLU A 619 -17.32 -9.30 10.79
C GLU A 619 -18.05 -9.68 9.48
N ALA A 620 -17.39 -10.42 8.60
CA ALA A 620 -18.00 -10.94 7.39
C ALA A 620 -19.09 -11.99 7.70
N GLN A 621 -18.85 -12.90 8.64
CA GLN A 621 -19.78 -13.97 8.99
C GLN A 621 -21.10 -13.44 9.57
N GLN A 622 -21.04 -12.40 10.43
CA GLN A 622 -22.25 -11.85 11.04
C GLN A 622 -23.16 -11.14 10.02
N ILE A 623 -22.59 -10.35 9.09
CA ILE A 623 -23.39 -9.68 8.07
C ILE A 623 -23.98 -10.68 7.06
N VAL A 624 -23.20 -11.67 6.60
CA VAL A 624 -23.67 -12.73 5.68
C VAL A 624 -24.80 -13.54 6.29
N THR A 625 -24.64 -13.96 7.57
CA THR A 625 -25.66 -14.72 8.30
C THR A 625 -26.97 -13.93 8.41
N THR A 626 -26.88 -12.63 8.70
CA THR A 626 -28.04 -11.76 8.86
C THR A 626 -28.78 -11.56 7.53
N LEU A 627 -28.04 -11.27 6.45
CA LEU A 627 -28.62 -11.08 5.11
C LEU A 627 -29.29 -12.35 4.57
N LYS A 628 -28.72 -13.52 4.81
CA LYS A 628 -29.33 -14.81 4.43
C LYS A 628 -30.66 -15.05 5.12
N LYS A 629 -30.77 -14.74 6.44
CA LYS A 629 -32.02 -14.83 7.17
C LYS A 629 -33.10 -13.92 6.57
N GLN A 630 -32.73 -12.80 6.01
CA GLN A 630 -33.60 -11.83 5.35
C GLN A 630 -33.89 -12.16 3.89
N LYS A 631 -33.25 -13.22 3.33
CA LYS A 631 -33.35 -13.62 1.92
C LYS A 631 -32.82 -12.56 0.93
N THR A 632 -31.95 -11.67 1.37
CA THR A 632 -31.21 -10.75 0.48
C THR A 632 -30.20 -11.57 -0.33
N PRO A 633 -30.09 -11.37 -1.65
CA PRO A 633 -29.07 -12.06 -2.44
C PRO A 633 -27.66 -11.73 -1.95
N VAL A 634 -26.96 -12.75 -1.41
CA VAL A 634 -25.61 -12.57 -0.88
C VAL A 634 -24.68 -13.66 -1.41
N TRP A 635 -23.53 -13.25 -1.95
CA TRP A 635 -22.40 -14.13 -2.25
C TRP A 635 -21.37 -14.00 -1.14
N TYR A 636 -20.74 -15.12 -0.76
CA TYR A 636 -19.68 -15.13 0.23
C TYR A 636 -18.50 -15.97 -0.24
N MET A 637 -17.29 -15.42 -0.12
CA MET A 637 -16.03 -16.11 -0.40
C MET A 637 -15.08 -15.96 0.80
N LEU A 638 -14.62 -17.12 1.32
CA LEU A 638 -13.61 -17.18 2.38
C LEU A 638 -12.37 -17.88 1.86
N ALA A 639 -11.20 -17.25 1.96
CA ALA A 639 -9.91 -17.88 1.66
C ALA A 639 -9.24 -18.35 2.94
N LYS A 640 -8.97 -19.67 3.04
CA LYS A 640 -8.42 -20.34 4.25
C LYS A 640 -6.97 -19.95 4.54
N ASP A 641 -6.21 -19.58 3.51
CA ASP A 641 -4.78 -19.32 3.51
C ASP A 641 -4.41 -17.87 3.16
N GLU A 642 -5.35 -16.94 3.37
CA GLU A 642 -5.19 -15.49 3.17
C GLU A 642 -5.54 -14.73 4.44
N GLY A 643 -5.00 -13.50 4.52
CA GLY A 643 -5.24 -12.55 5.60
C GLY A 643 -6.07 -11.35 5.17
N HIS A 644 -5.54 -10.13 5.42
CA HIS A 644 -6.20 -8.88 5.10
C HIS A 644 -6.09 -8.55 3.60
N GLY A 645 -6.86 -9.25 2.78
CA GLY A 645 -6.81 -9.24 1.33
C GLY A 645 -6.15 -10.53 0.76
N PHE A 646 -6.30 -10.74 -0.55
CA PHE A 646 -5.80 -11.93 -1.24
C PHE A 646 -4.47 -11.60 -1.93
N SER A 647 -3.39 -12.20 -1.45
CA SER A 647 -2.03 -12.00 -1.94
C SER A 647 -1.53 -13.08 -2.88
N LYS A 648 -2.06 -14.31 -2.74
CA LYS A 648 -1.74 -15.43 -3.62
C LYS A 648 -2.46 -15.27 -4.96
N LYS A 649 -1.71 -15.29 -6.05
CA LYS A 649 -2.26 -15.04 -7.40
C LYS A 649 -3.46 -15.93 -7.71
N LYS A 650 -3.36 -17.23 -7.41
CA LYS A 650 -4.44 -18.19 -7.65
C LYS A 650 -5.77 -17.80 -6.98
N ASN A 651 -5.69 -17.33 -5.72
CA ASN A 651 -6.87 -16.91 -4.96
C ASN A 651 -7.39 -15.56 -5.47
N ALA A 652 -6.49 -14.62 -5.72
CA ALA A 652 -6.82 -13.28 -6.21
C ALA A 652 -7.41 -13.31 -7.63
N ASP A 653 -6.95 -14.22 -8.49
CA ASP A 653 -7.50 -14.40 -9.84
C ASP A 653 -8.91 -14.99 -9.77
N TYR A 654 -9.12 -16.03 -8.95
CA TYR A 654 -10.45 -16.63 -8.78
C TYR A 654 -11.45 -15.62 -8.18
N LEU A 655 -11.01 -14.85 -7.19
CA LEU A 655 -11.81 -13.75 -6.66
C LEU A 655 -12.21 -12.76 -7.77
N PHE A 656 -11.27 -12.37 -8.61
CA PHE A 656 -11.55 -11.43 -9.67
C PHE A 656 -12.51 -12.00 -10.73
N TYR A 657 -12.42 -13.29 -11.06
CA TYR A 657 -13.38 -13.97 -11.91
C TYR A 657 -14.80 -13.92 -11.31
N ALA A 658 -14.92 -14.20 -10.02
CA ALA A 658 -16.19 -14.09 -9.30
C ALA A 658 -16.73 -12.64 -9.29
N MET A 659 -15.86 -11.65 -9.09
CA MET A 659 -16.23 -10.21 -9.17
C MET A 659 -16.75 -9.85 -10.55
N VAL A 660 -16.07 -10.27 -11.63
CA VAL A 660 -16.52 -10.02 -13.01
C VAL A 660 -17.89 -10.67 -13.26
N GLN A 661 -18.09 -11.91 -12.79
CA GLN A 661 -19.39 -12.57 -12.91
C GLN A 661 -20.48 -11.81 -12.13
N PHE A 662 -20.20 -11.36 -10.90
CA PHE A 662 -21.12 -10.57 -10.10
C PHE A 662 -21.49 -9.23 -10.79
N ILE A 663 -20.50 -8.54 -11.35
CA ILE A 663 -20.70 -7.30 -12.11
C ILE A 663 -21.59 -7.55 -13.35
N ARG A 664 -21.32 -8.62 -14.10
CA ARG A 664 -22.14 -8.99 -15.26
C ARG A 664 -23.58 -9.29 -14.87
N ASP A 665 -23.80 -9.94 -13.73
CA ASP A 665 -25.14 -10.37 -13.30
C ASP A 665 -25.97 -9.24 -12.68
N TYR A 666 -25.35 -8.29 -11.96
CA TYR A 666 -26.09 -7.32 -11.15
C TYR A 666 -25.88 -5.86 -11.55
N LEU A 667 -24.74 -5.50 -12.14
CA LEU A 667 -24.46 -4.12 -12.55
C LEU A 667 -24.77 -3.89 -14.03
N LEU A 668 -24.42 -4.83 -14.90
CA LEU A 668 -24.50 -4.65 -16.36
C LEU A 668 -25.85 -5.04 -16.96
N LYS A 669 -26.62 -5.89 -16.26
CA LYS A 669 -28.02 -6.22 -16.60
C LYS A 669 -28.96 -5.15 -16.03
#